data_0898e5a53d3a1bf32015f0a5fa982be0
#
_entry.id   0898e5a53d3a1bf32015f0a5fa982be0
#
_cell.length_a   1.000
_cell.length_b   1.000
_cell.length_c   1.000
_cell.angle_alpha   90.00
_cell.angle_beta   90.00
_cell.angle_gamma   90.00
#
_symmetry.space_group_name_H-M   'P 1'
#
loop_
_entity.id
_entity.type
_entity.pdbx_description
1 polymer ?
#
loop_
_entity_poly.entity_id
_entity_poly.type
_entity_poly.pdbx_seq_one_letter_code
_entity_poly.pdbx_strand_id
1 'polypeptide(L)'
;MTVRCLAVVLAAVLGSSTALAQSDLSRNAPDQRPDAPRSPQYEQVQQRLAQGWNTWDVHSVTTHVLLPEGLAIHIGMKHNSTEFGDDYLQDALIGRLNRDAEQVKPGPHAWDGSYTDLRVDWHGHAWRVQSAHAGSNGRELVLLVTPVTVQAASALPPTVVFTVDFLWNRSGIVFHRDDSLEARSGSVSLPVYCTCASTSPPMISVPTGSPYFVADLTQPIGISTGQHRTVAEIQTLLAAAEKKYEQSIIAAGTNTPDPIRDAIQTTLGWDTIYEPTHQRVVSPVSRVWSVAWGGYVIFDWDTFFAATMAGIDDRDLAYADTLETLREETPQGFVPNYARAGNWRSSDRSEPPVGAITVLGLYQQFHDRWFLQDAYPPLLSWNRWWDQHRQIQGYLAWGSDRDNQPTNLDDGSRGTRAGTILESGLDNSPMYDAATYDSQTHLLEYADVGLMSMYIADCDALAQIAHALDRPADEKELSDRAARYRAKLATLWDPQTGIFLNRDLHTGQFNMRLSPTNFYPMLASAATAEQARTMIEKHLLNPKEFWGTWVIPSIARDDPAFNDQNYWRGRIWGPMNYIVYLGLQNYDDPSVRRDFAQKSYELFLQEWRRHGHVHENYNAITGSGDDVNSSDRFYHWGALLGYIEYLEQSQAQK
;
A
#
# COMPACT_ATOMS: atom_id res chain seq x y z
N MET A 1 -9.36 30.86 -16.77
CA MET A 1 -10.66 30.30 -16.44
C MET A 1 -10.62 28.80 -16.59
N THR A 2 -9.56 28.10 -16.03
CA THR A 2 -9.27 26.68 -16.30
C THR A 2 -8.64 25.95 -15.08
N VAL A 3 -9.00 26.34 -13.87
CA VAL A 3 -8.42 25.74 -12.63
C VAL A 3 -9.47 24.97 -11.80
N ARG A 4 -10.71 24.85 -12.27
CA ARG A 4 -11.81 24.27 -11.47
C ARG A 4 -12.13 22.79 -11.71
N CYS A 5 -11.54 22.12 -12.68
CA CYS A 5 -11.95 20.74 -13.00
C CYS A 5 -11.15 19.62 -12.27
N LEU A 6 -9.91 19.87 -11.87
CA LEU A 6 -9.12 18.80 -11.20
C LEU A 6 -9.39 18.69 -9.69
N ALA A 7 -9.85 19.78 -9.06
CA ALA A 7 -10.25 19.76 -7.64
C ALA A 7 -11.55 18.97 -7.37
N VAL A 8 -12.30 18.61 -8.40
CA VAL A 8 -13.60 17.96 -8.25
C VAL A 8 -13.48 16.45 -8.06
N VAL A 9 -12.44 15.80 -8.59
CA VAL A 9 -12.29 14.33 -8.43
C VAL A 9 -11.78 13.99 -7.03
N LEU A 10 -10.85 14.75 -6.46
CA LEU A 10 -10.42 14.53 -5.06
C LEU A 10 -11.46 15.06 -4.03
N ALA A 11 -12.22 16.11 -4.34
CA ALA A 11 -13.25 16.65 -3.43
C ALA A 11 -14.54 15.82 -3.40
N ALA A 12 -14.82 15.01 -4.44
CA ALA A 12 -15.98 14.12 -4.46
C ALA A 12 -15.80 12.89 -3.55
N VAL A 13 -14.57 12.53 -3.20
CA VAL A 13 -14.27 11.42 -2.28
C VAL A 13 -14.34 11.84 -0.81
N LEU A 14 -14.18 13.15 -0.51
CA LEU A 14 -14.10 13.66 0.87
C LEU A 14 -15.37 14.41 1.35
N GLY A 15 -16.43 14.46 0.56
CA GLY A 15 -17.55 15.41 0.81
C GLY A 15 -18.93 14.82 0.99
N SER A 16 -19.12 13.50 1.13
CA SER A 16 -20.47 12.96 1.38
C SER A 16 -20.44 11.64 2.15
N SER A 17 -20.10 11.71 3.43
CA SER A 17 -20.51 10.69 4.39
C SER A 17 -21.96 10.93 4.82
N THR A 18 -22.91 10.65 3.92
CA THR A 18 -24.26 10.32 4.27
C THR A 18 -24.57 8.97 3.64
N ALA A 19 -24.79 7.99 4.50
CA ALA A 19 -25.40 6.68 4.28
C ALA A 19 -25.89 6.42 2.84
N LEU A 20 -24.99 6.00 1.96
CA LEU A 20 -25.40 5.26 0.76
C LEU A 20 -25.64 3.83 1.21
N ALA A 21 -26.93 3.53 1.34
CA ALA A 21 -27.40 2.21 1.66
C ALA A 21 -26.76 1.16 0.75
N GLN A 22 -26.39 0.03 1.34
CA GLN A 22 -25.89 -1.20 0.70
C GLN A 22 -26.76 -1.76 -0.45
N SER A 23 -27.82 -1.06 -0.86
CA SER A 23 -28.86 -1.58 -1.78
C SER A 23 -28.60 -1.32 -3.27
N ASP A 24 -27.60 -0.52 -3.67
CA ASP A 24 -27.40 -0.15 -5.09
C ASP A 24 -26.21 -0.83 -5.79
N LEU A 25 -25.37 -1.54 -5.06
CA LEU A 25 -24.21 -2.27 -5.64
C LEU A 25 -24.60 -3.52 -6.45
N SER A 26 -25.88 -3.95 -6.40
CA SER A 26 -26.33 -5.18 -7.07
C SER A 26 -26.80 -5.00 -8.52
N ARG A 27 -26.79 -3.79 -9.06
CA ARG A 27 -27.41 -3.50 -10.37
C ARG A 27 -26.44 -3.46 -11.55
N ASN A 28 -25.14 -3.45 -11.34
CA ASN A 28 -24.16 -3.50 -12.42
C ASN A 28 -23.50 -4.88 -12.37
N ALA A 29 -23.52 -5.62 -13.49
CA ALA A 29 -22.91 -6.94 -13.55
C ALA A 29 -21.39 -6.81 -13.30
N PRO A 30 -20.87 -7.35 -12.18
CA PRO A 30 -19.43 -7.43 -11.98
C PRO A 30 -18.79 -8.26 -13.09
N ASP A 31 -17.48 -8.14 -13.26
CA ASP A 31 -16.74 -9.06 -14.12
C ASP A 31 -17.01 -10.49 -13.61
N GLN A 32 -17.78 -11.26 -14.34
CA GLN A 32 -18.24 -12.60 -13.94
C GLN A 32 -17.20 -13.68 -14.23
N ARG A 33 -15.96 -13.31 -14.62
CA ARG A 33 -14.93 -14.32 -14.85
C ARG A 33 -14.62 -15.02 -13.52
N PRO A 34 -14.62 -16.36 -13.49
CA PRO A 34 -14.05 -17.05 -12.36
C PRO A 34 -12.58 -16.69 -12.22
N ASP A 35 -12.13 -16.50 -11.00
CA ASP A 35 -10.70 -16.34 -10.74
C ASP A 35 -9.91 -17.48 -11.38
N ALA A 36 -8.78 -17.16 -11.99
CA ALA A 36 -7.88 -18.20 -12.44
C ALA A 36 -7.52 -19.11 -11.24
N PRO A 37 -7.52 -20.45 -11.39
CA PRO A 37 -7.19 -21.34 -10.29
C PRO A 37 -5.78 -21.04 -9.77
N ARG A 38 -5.62 -21.06 -8.43
CA ARG A 38 -4.32 -20.99 -7.79
C ARG A 38 -3.56 -22.28 -8.00
N SER A 39 -2.25 -22.22 -8.15
CA SER A 39 -1.41 -23.41 -8.05
C SER A 39 -1.50 -24.00 -6.63
N PRO A 40 -1.25 -25.32 -6.45
CA PRO A 40 -1.27 -25.93 -5.12
C PRO A 40 -0.28 -25.26 -4.15
N GLN A 41 0.86 -24.78 -4.64
CA GLN A 41 1.87 -24.10 -3.84
C GLN A 41 1.36 -22.72 -3.39
N TYR A 42 0.77 -21.97 -4.29
CA TYR A 42 0.21 -20.66 -3.96
C TYR A 42 -1.01 -20.78 -3.05
N GLU A 43 -1.86 -21.76 -3.25
CA GLU A 43 -2.98 -22.03 -2.32
C GLU A 43 -2.47 -22.28 -0.89
N GLN A 44 -1.35 -22.99 -0.73
CA GLN A 44 -0.74 -23.17 0.59
C GLN A 44 -0.18 -21.88 1.18
N VAL A 45 0.33 -20.95 0.36
CA VAL A 45 0.74 -19.61 0.81
C VAL A 45 -0.45 -18.89 1.42
N GLN A 46 -1.55 -18.77 0.69
CA GLN A 46 -2.75 -18.10 1.18
C GLN A 46 -3.33 -18.78 2.44
N GLN A 47 -3.29 -20.11 2.51
CA GLN A 47 -3.70 -20.85 3.70
C GLN A 47 -2.81 -20.59 4.92
N ARG A 48 -1.50 -20.38 4.75
CA ARG A 48 -0.60 -20.02 5.85
C ARG A 48 -0.84 -18.58 6.32
N LEU A 49 -1.07 -17.64 5.40
CA LEU A 49 -1.37 -16.26 5.73
C LEU A 49 -2.72 -16.11 6.45
N ALA A 50 -3.75 -16.78 5.93
CA ALA A 50 -5.11 -16.71 6.47
C ALA A 50 -5.28 -17.65 7.67
N GLN A 51 -4.46 -17.51 8.72
CA GLN A 51 -4.52 -18.33 9.93
C GLN A 51 -4.43 -17.51 11.22
N GLY A 52 -5.16 -17.96 12.24
CA GLY A 52 -5.10 -17.36 13.57
C GLY A 52 -5.86 -16.03 13.65
N TRP A 53 -5.65 -15.34 14.78
CA TRP A 53 -6.28 -14.04 15.03
C TRP A 53 -5.48 -12.92 14.37
N ASN A 54 -6.18 -12.02 13.67
CA ASN A 54 -5.56 -10.87 13.05
C ASN A 54 -6.51 -9.65 13.05
N THR A 55 -5.98 -8.46 12.73
CA THR A 55 -6.75 -7.21 12.62
C THR A 55 -7.16 -6.89 11.18
N TRP A 56 -7.21 -7.87 10.30
CA TRP A 56 -7.35 -7.72 8.85
C TRP A 56 -8.80 -7.61 8.34
N ASP A 57 -9.72 -7.18 9.21
CA ASP A 57 -11.01 -6.65 8.74
C ASP A 57 -10.81 -5.26 8.13
N VAL A 58 -11.26 -5.07 6.90
CA VAL A 58 -11.04 -3.81 6.16
C VAL A 58 -11.66 -2.60 6.84
N HIS A 59 -12.77 -2.79 7.56
CA HIS A 59 -13.56 -1.69 8.10
C HIS A 59 -13.01 -1.11 9.40
N SER A 60 -12.25 -1.90 10.19
CA SER A 60 -11.79 -1.44 11.51
C SER A 60 -10.49 -2.12 11.93
N VAL A 61 -9.49 -1.32 12.30
CA VAL A 61 -8.22 -1.80 12.86
C VAL A 61 -8.34 -2.25 14.33
N THR A 62 -9.46 -1.98 14.98
CA THR A 62 -9.78 -2.46 16.35
C THR A 62 -10.59 -3.75 16.35
N THR A 63 -10.98 -4.26 15.18
CA THR A 63 -11.63 -5.56 15.05
C THR A 63 -10.59 -6.67 14.96
N HIS A 64 -10.69 -7.69 15.78
CA HIS A 64 -9.84 -8.88 15.77
C HIS A 64 -10.63 -10.05 15.20
N VAL A 65 -10.11 -10.68 14.14
CA VAL A 65 -10.81 -11.75 13.40
C VAL A 65 -10.00 -13.04 13.43
N LEU A 66 -10.64 -14.14 13.74
CA LEU A 66 -10.07 -15.48 13.59
C LEU A 66 -10.21 -15.94 12.13
N LEU A 67 -9.09 -16.07 11.44
CA LEU A 67 -9.02 -16.45 10.05
C LEU A 67 -8.85 -17.97 9.87
N PRO A 68 -9.45 -18.55 8.84
CA PRO A 68 -10.37 -17.94 7.85
C PRO A 68 -11.84 -17.99 8.27
N GLU A 69 -12.15 -18.39 9.52
CA GLU A 69 -13.50 -18.69 10.00
C GLU A 69 -14.40 -17.45 10.11
N GLY A 70 -13.80 -16.25 10.25
CA GLY A 70 -14.52 -15.00 10.35
C GLY A 70 -15.16 -14.73 11.72
N LEU A 71 -14.82 -15.49 12.76
CA LEU A 71 -15.21 -15.11 14.15
C LEU A 71 -14.49 -13.83 14.53
N ALA A 72 -15.24 -12.79 14.90
CA ALA A 72 -14.72 -11.48 15.19
C ALA A 72 -15.02 -11.01 16.59
N ILE A 73 -14.09 -10.24 17.16
CA ILE A 73 -14.28 -9.46 18.39
C ILE A 73 -14.06 -7.99 17.99
N HIS A 74 -15.15 -7.21 18.01
CA HIS A 74 -15.11 -5.79 17.71
C HIS A 74 -14.96 -4.99 19.00
N ILE A 75 -14.15 -3.94 18.98
CA ILE A 75 -14.02 -2.98 20.07
C ILE A 75 -14.71 -1.69 19.67
N GLY A 76 -15.92 -1.49 20.18
CA GLY A 76 -16.63 -0.23 20.06
C GLY A 76 -16.42 0.67 21.29
N MET A 77 -16.52 1.97 21.09
CA MET A 77 -16.42 2.95 22.17
C MET A 77 -17.60 3.90 22.14
N LYS A 78 -18.31 4.02 23.27
CA LYS A 78 -19.38 4.98 23.44
C LYS A 78 -18.86 6.19 24.21
N HIS A 79 -19.04 7.39 23.65
CA HIS A 79 -18.84 8.64 24.36
C HIS A 79 -20.11 8.99 25.13
N ASN A 80 -20.00 9.07 26.44
CA ASN A 80 -21.12 9.44 27.29
C ASN A 80 -21.17 10.97 27.45
N SER A 81 -22.18 11.62 26.86
CA SER A 81 -22.39 13.07 26.96
C SER A 81 -23.53 13.39 27.90
N THR A 82 -23.40 14.49 28.66
CA THR A 82 -24.48 15.09 29.43
C THR A 82 -25.31 16.07 28.61
N GLU A 83 -24.82 16.40 27.41
CA GLU A 83 -25.48 17.27 26.44
C GLU A 83 -26.19 16.45 25.36
N PHE A 84 -26.61 16.75 24.32
CA PHE A 84 -27.44 15.98 23.39
C PHE A 84 -26.63 14.98 22.54
N GLY A 85 -27.00 13.72 22.61
CA GLY A 85 -26.57 12.62 21.75
C GLY A 85 -25.35 11.86 22.25
N ASP A 86 -25.51 10.56 22.40
CA ASP A 86 -24.37 9.66 22.62
C ASP A 86 -23.73 9.33 21.28
N ASP A 87 -22.45 9.61 21.12
CA ASP A 87 -21.68 9.18 19.98
C ASP A 87 -21.11 7.77 20.21
N TYR A 88 -21.07 6.98 19.15
CA TYR A 88 -20.55 5.62 19.18
C TYR A 88 -19.54 5.40 18.07
N LEU A 89 -18.30 5.11 18.44
CA LEU A 89 -17.24 4.69 17.53
C LEU A 89 -17.31 3.17 17.40
N GLN A 90 -17.75 2.68 16.25
CA GLN A 90 -17.77 1.26 15.94
C GLN A 90 -16.51 0.84 15.19
N ASP A 91 -16.11 1.64 14.20
CA ASP A 91 -15.03 1.33 13.29
C ASP A 91 -13.94 2.39 13.38
N ALA A 92 -12.74 1.99 13.78
CA ALA A 92 -11.58 2.86 13.85
C ALA A 92 -10.64 2.58 12.66
N LEU A 93 -10.18 3.63 11.98
CA LEU A 93 -9.24 3.54 10.86
C LEU A 93 -8.03 4.43 11.05
N ILE A 94 -6.87 3.95 10.62
CA ILE A 94 -5.65 4.76 10.54
C ILE A 94 -5.80 5.70 9.34
N GLY A 95 -5.35 6.96 9.48
CA GLY A 95 -5.28 7.90 8.38
C GLY A 95 -6.53 8.76 8.14
N ARG A 96 -7.59 8.63 8.92
CA ARG A 96 -8.74 9.54 8.79
C ARG A 96 -8.35 11.00 9.07
N LEU A 97 -8.71 11.88 8.15
CA LEU A 97 -8.34 13.31 8.21
C LEU A 97 -9.45 14.22 8.76
N ASN A 98 -10.66 13.69 8.97
CA ASN A 98 -11.76 14.48 9.54
C ASN A 98 -11.44 14.84 11.01
N ARG A 99 -11.61 16.10 11.40
CA ARG A 99 -11.33 16.61 12.74
C ARG A 99 -12.19 15.97 13.83
N ASP A 100 -13.39 15.52 13.47
CA ASP A 100 -14.34 14.89 14.41
C ASP A 100 -14.19 13.36 14.42
N ALA A 101 -13.34 12.80 13.53
CA ALA A 101 -13.03 11.38 13.53
C ALA A 101 -12.02 11.04 14.62
N GLU A 102 -11.98 9.76 14.94
CA GLU A 102 -10.92 9.19 15.76
C GLU A 102 -9.54 9.43 15.15
N GLN A 103 -8.56 9.58 16.01
CA GLN A 103 -7.16 9.61 15.63
C GLN A 103 -6.51 8.31 16.11
N VAL A 104 -6.21 7.43 15.16
CA VAL A 104 -5.51 6.17 15.45
C VAL A 104 -4.02 6.41 15.27
N LYS A 105 -3.25 6.20 16.34
CA LYS A 105 -1.80 6.13 16.27
C LYS A 105 -1.40 4.66 16.25
N PRO A 106 -0.92 4.15 15.11
CA PRO A 106 -0.45 2.78 15.01
C PRO A 106 0.82 2.58 15.84
N GLY A 107 0.94 1.41 16.41
CA GLY A 107 2.15 0.87 17.00
C GLY A 107 2.48 -0.47 16.36
N PRO A 108 3.34 -1.28 16.97
CA PRO A 108 3.75 -2.58 16.44
C PRO A 108 2.61 -3.45 15.93
N HIS A 109 2.86 -4.09 14.76
CA HIS A 109 2.02 -5.16 14.23
C HIS A 109 2.92 -6.30 13.73
N ALA A 110 2.88 -7.45 14.38
CA ALA A 110 3.59 -8.63 13.90
C ALA A 110 2.97 -9.11 12.58
N TRP A 111 3.80 -9.63 11.65
CA TRP A 111 3.35 -10.12 10.33
C TRP A 111 2.14 -11.06 10.40
N ASP A 112 2.13 -11.96 11.38
CA ASP A 112 1.10 -12.97 11.59
C ASP A 112 -0.01 -12.52 12.57
N GLY A 113 -0.04 -11.26 12.99
CA GLY A 113 -0.98 -10.76 13.99
C GLY A 113 -0.74 -11.27 15.43
N SER A 114 0.38 -11.99 15.66
CA SER A 114 0.70 -12.55 16.98
C SER A 114 0.95 -11.51 18.08
N TYR A 115 1.19 -10.26 17.70
CA TYR A 115 1.20 -9.09 18.58
C TYR A 115 0.77 -7.86 17.83
N THR A 116 -0.14 -7.09 18.41
CA THR A 116 -0.54 -5.76 17.91
C THR A 116 -0.65 -4.76 19.03
N ASP A 117 -0.39 -3.50 18.72
CA ASP A 117 -0.50 -2.38 19.63
C ASP A 117 -0.92 -1.12 18.88
N LEU A 118 -1.92 -0.43 19.37
CA LEU A 118 -2.34 0.86 18.83
C LEU A 118 -2.93 1.75 19.92
N ARG A 119 -2.95 3.04 19.64
CA ARG A 119 -3.65 4.02 20.46
C ARG A 119 -4.75 4.70 19.64
N VAL A 120 -5.89 4.91 20.28
CA VAL A 120 -7.01 5.69 19.72
C VAL A 120 -7.26 6.91 20.60
N ASP A 121 -7.35 8.08 19.98
CA ASP A 121 -7.80 9.33 20.60
C ASP A 121 -9.13 9.77 19.96
N TRP A 122 -10.18 9.94 20.76
CA TRP A 122 -11.52 10.30 20.29
C TRP A 122 -12.32 11.02 21.36
N HIS A 123 -12.97 12.13 21.00
CA HIS A 123 -13.75 12.97 21.95
C HIS A 123 -13.02 13.32 23.24
N GLY A 124 -11.69 13.55 23.17
CA GLY A 124 -10.86 13.89 24.32
C GLY A 124 -10.53 12.73 25.25
N HIS A 125 -10.95 11.52 24.92
CA HIS A 125 -10.52 10.28 25.57
C HIS A 125 -9.41 9.63 24.75
N ALA A 126 -8.49 8.98 25.43
CA ALA A 126 -7.44 8.19 24.80
C ALA A 126 -7.36 6.82 25.45
N TRP A 127 -7.22 5.79 24.64
CA TRP A 127 -7.00 4.41 25.09
C TRP A 127 -6.02 3.67 24.18
N ARG A 128 -5.36 2.69 24.79
CA ARG A 128 -4.46 1.77 24.10
C ARG A 128 -5.16 0.44 23.92
N VAL A 129 -5.01 -0.17 22.75
CA VAL A 129 -5.48 -1.52 22.44
C VAL A 129 -4.27 -2.38 22.14
N GLN A 130 -4.09 -3.45 22.90
CA GLN A 130 -3.06 -4.46 22.67
C GLN A 130 -3.68 -5.82 22.51
N SER A 131 -3.13 -6.63 21.60
CA SER A 131 -3.54 -8.02 21.46
C SER A 131 -2.35 -8.94 21.29
N ALA A 132 -2.54 -10.21 21.66
CA ALA A 132 -1.56 -11.26 21.37
C ALA A 132 -2.23 -12.62 21.18
N HIS A 133 -1.60 -13.47 20.40
CA HIS A 133 -1.97 -14.87 20.32
C HIS A 133 -1.66 -15.59 21.64
N ALA A 134 -2.56 -16.47 22.06
CA ALA A 134 -2.41 -17.32 23.24
C ALA A 134 -2.66 -18.78 22.90
N GLY A 135 -2.36 -19.66 23.86
CA GLY A 135 -2.45 -21.10 23.65
C GLY A 135 -1.33 -21.65 22.79
N SER A 136 -1.24 -22.98 22.70
CA SER A 136 -0.14 -23.67 22.02
C SER A 136 -0.19 -23.61 20.49
N ASN A 137 -1.36 -23.26 19.92
CA ASN A 137 -1.62 -23.28 18.48
C ASN A 137 -1.94 -21.89 17.90
N GLY A 138 -1.82 -20.81 18.69
CA GLY A 138 -2.13 -19.44 18.25
C GLY A 138 -3.61 -19.17 17.95
N ARG A 139 -4.52 -20.10 18.26
CA ARG A 139 -5.97 -19.96 18.01
C ARG A 139 -6.73 -19.30 19.15
N GLU A 140 -6.08 -19.02 20.28
CA GLU A 140 -6.61 -18.22 21.37
C GLU A 140 -6.09 -16.79 21.26
N LEU A 141 -6.91 -15.82 21.64
CA LEU A 141 -6.59 -14.41 21.67
C LEU A 141 -6.60 -13.92 23.12
N VAL A 142 -5.67 -13.04 23.45
CA VAL A 142 -5.78 -12.11 24.58
C VAL A 142 -5.76 -10.68 24.05
N LEU A 143 -6.60 -9.84 24.63
CA LEU A 143 -6.77 -8.44 24.24
C LEU A 143 -6.91 -7.59 25.50
N LEU A 144 -6.30 -6.40 25.50
CA LEU A 144 -6.36 -5.46 26.62
C LEU A 144 -6.66 -4.05 26.08
N VAL A 145 -7.72 -3.45 26.59
CA VAL A 145 -8.03 -2.04 26.39
C VAL A 145 -7.67 -1.27 27.66
N THR A 146 -6.75 -0.33 27.55
CA THR A 146 -6.21 0.43 28.69
C THR A 146 -6.51 1.92 28.52
N PRO A 147 -7.17 2.60 29.48
CA PRO A 147 -7.32 4.05 29.43
C PRO A 147 -5.97 4.74 29.56
N VAL A 148 -5.66 5.66 28.64
CA VAL A 148 -4.38 6.45 28.65
C VAL A 148 -4.61 7.83 29.25
N THR A 149 -5.73 8.48 28.88
CA THR A 149 -6.10 9.79 29.43
C THR A 149 -7.59 9.77 29.73
N VAL A 150 -7.94 10.10 30.96
CA VAL A 150 -9.32 10.40 31.36
C VAL A 150 -9.38 11.93 31.51
N GLN A 151 -10.26 12.59 30.76
CA GLN A 151 -10.49 14.02 30.94
C GLN A 151 -10.86 14.37 32.37
N ALA A 152 -10.74 15.66 32.70
CA ALA A 152 -10.96 16.24 34.05
C ALA A 152 -12.13 15.58 34.79
N ALA A 153 -12.08 15.58 36.13
CA ALA A 153 -12.98 14.93 37.09
C ALA A 153 -14.50 15.16 36.89
N SER A 154 -14.92 15.94 35.91
CA SER A 154 -16.32 16.21 35.57
C SER A 154 -16.83 15.44 34.32
N ALA A 155 -15.95 14.78 33.55
CA ALA A 155 -16.38 14.00 32.38
C ALA A 155 -16.76 12.57 32.79
N LEU A 156 -17.86 12.07 32.23
CA LEU A 156 -18.21 10.66 32.37
C LEU A 156 -17.17 9.80 31.64
N PRO A 157 -16.77 8.65 32.19
CA PRO A 157 -15.86 7.74 31.52
C PRO A 157 -16.51 7.23 30.22
N PRO A 158 -15.72 6.98 29.15
CA PRO A 158 -16.25 6.31 27.98
C PRO A 158 -16.60 4.86 28.32
N THR A 159 -17.58 4.32 27.62
CA THR A 159 -17.98 2.93 27.77
C THR A 159 -17.43 2.09 26.61
N VAL A 160 -16.64 1.07 26.94
CA VAL A 160 -16.16 0.10 25.94
C VAL A 160 -17.21 -1.01 25.75
N VAL A 161 -17.39 -1.40 24.49
CA VAL A 161 -18.30 -2.48 24.07
C VAL A 161 -17.50 -3.49 23.25
N PHE A 162 -17.51 -4.75 23.69
CA PHE A 162 -16.90 -5.85 22.95
C PHE A 162 -18.00 -6.70 22.32
N THR A 163 -18.24 -6.51 21.02
CA THR A 163 -19.23 -7.30 20.28
C THR A 163 -18.56 -8.53 19.68
N VAL A 164 -19.24 -9.67 19.74
CA VAL A 164 -18.74 -10.94 19.17
C VAL A 164 -19.74 -11.45 18.16
N ASP A 165 -19.27 -11.68 16.93
CA ASP A 165 -20.10 -12.23 15.85
C ASP A 165 -19.26 -12.96 14.78
N PHE A 166 -19.91 -13.36 13.69
CA PHE A 166 -19.26 -13.94 12.52
C PHE A 166 -19.39 -12.98 11.33
N LEU A 167 -18.28 -12.49 10.83
CA LEU A 167 -18.19 -11.62 9.66
C LEU A 167 -18.47 -12.36 8.35
N TRP A 168 -18.64 -11.58 7.27
CA TRP A 168 -18.64 -12.03 5.88
C TRP A 168 -19.72 -13.08 5.58
N ASN A 169 -20.86 -12.98 6.24
CA ASN A 169 -21.97 -13.97 6.14
C ASN A 169 -21.53 -15.41 6.43
N ARG A 170 -20.47 -15.59 7.23
CA ARG A 170 -20.06 -16.92 7.70
C ARG A 170 -21.12 -17.48 8.64
N SER A 171 -21.44 -18.76 8.48
CA SER A 171 -22.39 -19.44 9.34
C SER A 171 -21.85 -19.63 10.75
N GLY A 172 -22.56 -19.16 11.73
CA GLY A 172 -22.20 -19.32 13.15
C GLY A 172 -23.25 -18.70 14.06
N ILE A 173 -23.17 -19.01 15.33
CA ILE A 173 -24.00 -18.42 16.37
C ILE A 173 -23.13 -18.00 17.54
N VAL A 174 -23.47 -16.89 18.17
CA VAL A 174 -22.89 -16.44 19.43
C VAL A 174 -24.02 -16.30 20.45
N PHE A 175 -23.83 -16.79 21.67
CA PHE A 175 -24.83 -16.73 22.70
C PHE A 175 -24.20 -16.62 24.09
N HIS A 176 -24.94 -16.03 25.04
CA HIS A 176 -24.50 -15.95 26.43
C HIS A 176 -24.54 -17.33 27.11
N ARG A 177 -23.46 -17.63 27.83
CA ARG A 177 -23.38 -18.81 28.69
C ARG A 177 -22.63 -18.47 29.99
N ASP A 178 -23.36 -18.44 31.10
CA ASP A 178 -22.81 -18.07 32.40
C ASP A 178 -22.08 -16.70 32.33
N ASP A 179 -20.76 -16.70 32.47
CA ASP A 179 -19.88 -15.54 32.46
C ASP A 179 -19.14 -15.33 31.10
N SER A 180 -19.53 -16.07 30.07
CA SER A 180 -18.90 -16.05 28.76
C SER A 180 -19.88 -15.81 27.62
N LEU A 181 -19.33 -15.48 26.45
CA LEU A 181 -19.98 -15.60 25.15
C LEU A 181 -19.44 -16.85 24.44
N GLU A 182 -20.32 -17.77 24.08
CA GLU A 182 -19.96 -18.97 23.31
C GLU A 182 -20.14 -18.71 21.82
N ALA A 183 -19.06 -18.78 21.06
CA ALA A 183 -19.07 -18.72 19.61
C ALA A 183 -19.00 -20.14 19.03
N ARG A 184 -19.97 -20.51 18.17
CA ARG A 184 -20.03 -21.83 17.54
C ARG A 184 -20.33 -21.75 16.05
N SER A 185 -19.55 -22.50 15.28
CA SER A 185 -19.79 -22.81 13.87
C SER A 185 -19.40 -24.26 13.61
N GLY A 186 -19.42 -24.72 12.35
CA GLY A 186 -18.94 -26.06 11.99
C GLY A 186 -17.48 -26.33 12.36
N SER A 187 -16.64 -25.31 12.37
CA SER A 187 -15.19 -25.37 12.61
C SER A 187 -14.73 -24.68 13.90
N VAL A 188 -15.61 -23.91 14.54
CA VAL A 188 -15.30 -23.14 15.75
C VAL A 188 -16.18 -23.58 16.90
N SER A 189 -15.58 -23.78 18.08
CA SER A 189 -16.26 -23.86 19.37
C SER A 189 -15.36 -23.18 20.39
N LEU A 190 -15.63 -21.91 20.67
CA LEU A 190 -14.71 -21.05 21.40
C LEU A 190 -15.45 -20.13 22.37
N PRO A 191 -15.22 -20.25 23.69
CA PRO A 191 -15.71 -19.29 24.67
C PRO A 191 -14.88 -18.01 24.65
N VAL A 192 -15.55 -16.87 24.83
CA VAL A 192 -14.96 -15.54 24.97
C VAL A 192 -15.30 -15.02 26.35
N TYR A 193 -14.31 -14.57 27.08
CA TYR A 193 -14.42 -14.07 28.46
C TYR A 193 -14.01 -12.60 28.52
N CYS A 194 -14.67 -11.85 29.42
CA CYS A 194 -14.30 -10.48 29.76
C CYS A 194 -13.88 -10.40 31.24
N THR A 195 -12.87 -9.61 31.56
CA THR A 195 -12.54 -9.27 32.95
C THR A 195 -13.48 -8.23 33.54
N CYS A 196 -14.46 -7.77 32.78
CA CYS A 196 -15.48 -6.82 33.19
C CYS A 196 -16.49 -7.47 34.15
N ALA A 197 -16.85 -6.77 35.22
CA ALA A 197 -17.56 -7.31 36.38
C ALA A 197 -19.08 -7.48 36.21
N SER A 198 -19.67 -7.39 35.01
CA SER A 198 -21.14 -7.43 34.89
C SER A 198 -21.64 -8.13 33.65
N THR A 199 -22.50 -9.11 33.87
CA THR A 199 -23.39 -9.74 32.88
C THR A 199 -24.75 -9.02 32.77
N SER A 200 -24.99 -7.95 33.52
CA SER A 200 -26.21 -7.14 33.43
C SER A 200 -25.82 -5.78 32.83
N PRO A 201 -26.09 -5.55 31.54
CA PRO A 201 -25.82 -4.24 30.98
C PRO A 201 -26.69 -3.21 31.73
N PRO A 202 -26.10 -2.05 32.11
CA PRO A 202 -26.93 -0.87 32.32
C PRO A 202 -27.76 -0.66 31.03
N MET A 203 -28.90 0.04 31.11
CA MET A 203 -29.74 0.31 29.94
C MET A 203 -28.96 1.24 28.93
N ILE A 204 -27.94 0.66 28.29
CA ILE A 204 -27.12 1.34 27.29
C ILE A 204 -27.68 0.91 25.94
N SER A 205 -28.13 1.88 25.17
CA SER A 205 -28.41 1.64 23.75
C SER A 205 -27.07 1.48 23.02
N VAL A 206 -26.79 0.27 22.60
CA VAL A 206 -25.62 -0.06 21.74
C VAL A 206 -26.16 -0.41 20.35
N PRO A 207 -25.64 0.16 19.27
CA PRO A 207 -26.13 -0.11 17.92
C PRO A 207 -25.58 -1.46 17.40
N THR A 208 -25.85 -2.55 18.12
CA THR A 208 -25.48 -3.91 17.72
C THR A 208 -26.62 -4.89 17.95
N GLY A 209 -26.78 -5.82 17.02
CA GLY A 209 -27.68 -6.96 17.14
C GLY A 209 -27.01 -8.21 17.70
N SER A 210 -25.69 -8.21 17.85
CA SER A 210 -24.87 -9.33 18.29
C SER A 210 -24.66 -9.32 19.82
N PRO A 211 -24.41 -10.45 20.47
CA PRO A 211 -24.03 -10.50 21.88
C PRO A 211 -22.77 -9.70 22.19
N TYR A 212 -22.71 -9.05 23.36
CA TYR A 212 -21.61 -8.18 23.70
C TYR A 212 -21.31 -8.16 25.21
N PHE A 213 -20.09 -7.74 25.56
CA PHE A 213 -19.73 -7.28 26.91
C PHE A 213 -19.66 -5.75 26.92
N VAL A 214 -19.93 -5.15 28.07
CA VAL A 214 -19.89 -3.69 28.23
C VAL A 214 -19.33 -3.31 29.57
N ALA A 215 -18.50 -2.27 29.63
CA ALA A 215 -17.98 -1.71 30.86
C ALA A 215 -17.52 -0.25 30.69
N ASP A 216 -17.57 0.53 31.78
CA ASP A 216 -16.95 1.84 31.82
C ASP A 216 -15.42 1.72 31.81
N LEU A 217 -14.73 2.42 30.91
CA LEU A 217 -13.30 2.34 30.75
C LEU A 217 -12.58 3.24 31.78
N THR A 218 -12.62 2.84 33.05
CA THR A 218 -11.95 3.51 34.17
C THR A 218 -10.65 2.83 34.58
N GLN A 219 -10.48 1.59 34.17
CA GLN A 219 -9.30 0.74 34.41
C GLN A 219 -9.08 -0.21 33.23
N PRO A 220 -7.93 -0.90 33.12
CA PRO A 220 -7.71 -1.88 32.08
C PRO A 220 -8.77 -2.98 32.07
N ILE A 221 -9.31 -3.27 30.88
CA ILE A 221 -10.31 -4.31 30.66
C ILE A 221 -9.74 -5.28 29.63
N GLY A 222 -9.76 -6.57 29.97
CA GLY A 222 -9.23 -7.64 29.14
C GLY A 222 -10.31 -8.54 28.55
N ILE A 223 -10.06 -9.01 27.34
CA ILE A 223 -10.77 -10.12 26.71
C ILE A 223 -9.80 -11.30 26.58
N SER A 224 -10.30 -12.51 26.78
CA SER A 224 -9.57 -13.73 26.48
C SER A 224 -10.48 -14.77 25.86
N THR A 225 -9.96 -15.54 24.91
CA THR A 225 -10.68 -16.66 24.28
C THR A 225 -10.13 -17.99 24.78
N GLY A 226 -10.97 -19.04 24.72
CA GLY A 226 -10.60 -20.39 25.13
C GLY A 226 -10.55 -20.58 26.64
N GLN A 227 -9.83 -19.76 27.38
CA GLN A 227 -9.68 -19.80 28.82
C GLN A 227 -9.96 -18.44 29.45
N HIS A 228 -10.63 -18.45 30.59
CA HIS A 228 -10.78 -17.24 31.40
C HIS A 228 -9.40 -16.83 31.95
N ARG A 229 -9.04 -15.55 31.81
CA ARG A 229 -7.76 -14.97 32.28
C ARG A 229 -8.02 -13.67 33.02
N THR A 230 -7.24 -13.41 34.05
CA THR A 230 -7.20 -12.14 34.77
C THR A 230 -6.43 -11.09 33.96
N VAL A 231 -6.63 -9.80 34.28
CA VAL A 231 -5.86 -8.71 33.67
C VAL A 231 -4.33 -8.93 33.79
N ALA A 232 -3.87 -9.41 34.95
CA ALA A 232 -2.44 -9.67 35.19
C ALA A 232 -1.87 -10.79 34.30
N GLU A 233 -2.64 -11.85 34.05
CA GLU A 233 -2.24 -12.93 33.14
C GLU A 233 -2.22 -12.45 31.70
N ILE A 234 -3.20 -11.65 31.29
CA ILE A 234 -3.23 -11.02 29.95
C ILE A 234 -2.01 -10.12 29.75
N GLN A 235 -1.71 -9.25 30.71
CA GLN A 235 -0.51 -8.38 30.67
C GLN A 235 0.79 -9.16 30.57
N THR A 236 0.88 -10.32 31.23
CA THR A 236 2.06 -11.19 31.15
C THR A 236 2.24 -11.76 29.72
N LEU A 237 1.14 -12.20 29.10
CA LEU A 237 1.16 -12.70 27.71
C LEU A 237 1.50 -11.60 26.72
N LEU A 238 0.92 -10.43 26.86
CA LEU A 238 1.20 -9.26 26.03
C LEU A 238 2.68 -8.86 26.10
N ALA A 239 3.26 -8.77 27.31
CA ALA A 239 4.66 -8.44 27.50
C ALA A 239 5.61 -9.47 26.87
N ALA A 240 5.25 -10.76 26.90
CA ALA A 240 6.02 -11.80 26.24
C ALA A 240 5.94 -11.70 24.70
N ALA A 241 4.77 -11.35 24.15
CA ALA A 241 4.57 -11.14 22.72
C ALA A 241 5.28 -9.88 22.22
N GLU A 242 5.19 -8.77 22.97
CA GLU A 242 5.93 -7.53 22.71
C GLU A 242 7.45 -7.78 22.60
N LYS A 243 7.99 -8.49 23.59
CA LYS A 243 9.42 -8.86 23.56
C LYS A 243 9.79 -9.72 22.35
N LYS A 244 8.92 -10.65 21.94
CA LYS A 244 9.15 -11.47 20.73
C LYS A 244 9.15 -10.59 19.48
N TYR A 245 8.21 -9.62 19.39
CA TYR A 245 8.18 -8.64 18.32
C TYR A 245 9.48 -7.81 18.27
N GLU A 246 9.89 -7.23 19.40
CA GLU A 246 11.14 -6.46 19.48
C GLU A 246 12.35 -7.27 19.02
N GLN A 247 12.38 -8.55 19.33
CA GLN A 247 13.46 -9.46 18.88
C GLN A 247 13.41 -9.71 17.36
N SER A 248 12.24 -9.73 16.75
CA SER A 248 12.09 -9.97 15.31
C SER A 248 12.61 -8.82 14.44
N ILE A 249 12.60 -7.60 14.97
CA ILE A 249 13.04 -6.39 14.26
C ILE A 249 14.47 -5.96 14.60
N ILE A 250 15.25 -6.78 15.31
CA ILE A 250 16.63 -6.45 15.65
C ILE A 250 17.49 -6.42 14.37
N ALA A 251 18.24 -5.33 14.21
CA ALA A 251 19.19 -5.20 13.11
C ALA A 251 20.30 -6.27 13.18
N ALA A 252 20.64 -6.86 12.03
CA ALA A 252 21.65 -7.92 11.96
C ALA A 252 22.99 -7.47 12.57
N GLY A 253 23.54 -8.28 13.47
CA GLY A 253 24.80 -8.02 14.14
C GLY A 253 24.74 -6.95 15.26
N THR A 254 23.54 -6.54 15.67
CA THR A 254 23.33 -5.57 16.76
C THR A 254 22.41 -6.15 17.84
N ASN A 255 22.11 -5.35 18.86
CA ASN A 255 21.05 -5.63 19.86
C ASN A 255 20.00 -4.50 19.89
N THR A 256 19.92 -3.70 18.82
CA THR A 256 18.99 -2.58 18.73
C THR A 256 17.94 -2.85 17.67
N PRO A 257 16.66 -2.47 17.89
CA PRO A 257 15.63 -2.50 16.88
C PRO A 257 16.03 -1.69 15.65
N ASP A 258 15.74 -2.24 14.47
CA ASP A 258 15.93 -1.58 13.19
C ASP A 258 14.66 -0.77 12.86
N PRO A 259 14.72 0.56 12.81
CA PRO A 259 13.55 1.36 12.53
C PRO A 259 12.98 1.16 11.11
N ILE A 260 13.78 0.65 10.17
CA ILE A 260 13.30 0.35 8.81
C ILE A 260 12.43 -0.91 8.84
N ARG A 261 12.91 -1.98 9.49
CA ARG A 261 12.14 -3.22 9.65
C ARG A 261 10.86 -2.98 10.45
N ASP A 262 10.97 -2.24 11.55
CA ASP A 262 9.81 -1.85 12.38
C ASP A 262 8.76 -1.10 11.56
N ALA A 263 9.18 -0.11 10.78
CA ALA A 263 8.27 0.69 9.96
C ALA A 263 7.61 -0.13 8.84
N ILE A 264 8.37 -0.95 8.13
CA ILE A 264 7.84 -1.78 7.03
C ILE A 264 6.86 -2.81 7.58
N GLN A 265 7.25 -3.54 8.63
CA GLN A 265 6.41 -4.56 9.26
C GLN A 265 5.13 -3.94 9.84
N THR A 266 5.25 -2.83 10.59
CA THR A 266 4.11 -2.12 11.17
C THR A 266 3.18 -1.60 10.07
N THR A 267 3.72 -0.96 9.04
CA THR A 267 2.89 -0.39 7.97
C THR A 267 2.15 -1.48 7.20
N LEU A 268 2.85 -2.47 6.68
CA LEU A 268 2.21 -3.55 5.92
C LEU A 268 1.28 -4.40 6.80
N GLY A 269 1.65 -4.65 8.06
CA GLY A 269 0.79 -5.40 8.99
C GLY A 269 -0.57 -4.72 9.21
N TRP A 270 -0.60 -3.39 9.35
CA TRP A 270 -1.85 -2.64 9.51
C TRP A 270 -2.60 -2.43 8.18
N ASP A 271 -1.93 -2.33 7.04
CA ASP A 271 -2.56 -2.15 5.73
C ASP A 271 -3.11 -3.46 5.16
N THR A 272 -2.48 -4.59 5.45
CA THR A 272 -2.93 -5.91 5.01
C THR A 272 -4.36 -6.20 5.44
N ILE A 273 -5.13 -6.81 4.54
CA ILE A 273 -6.51 -7.25 4.77
C ILE A 273 -6.72 -8.71 4.39
N TYR A 274 -7.73 -9.33 4.97
CA TYR A 274 -8.32 -10.55 4.41
C TYR A 274 -9.55 -10.17 3.57
N GLU A 275 -9.50 -10.44 2.27
CA GLU A 275 -10.60 -10.21 1.35
C GLU A 275 -11.41 -11.50 1.20
N PRO A 276 -12.66 -11.53 1.72
CA PRO A 276 -13.41 -12.78 1.90
C PRO A 276 -14.02 -13.34 0.63
N THR A 277 -14.22 -12.51 -0.41
CA THR A 277 -14.86 -12.95 -1.66
C THR A 277 -13.95 -13.89 -2.42
N HIS A 278 -12.67 -13.53 -2.53
CA HIS A 278 -11.63 -14.33 -3.20
C HIS A 278 -10.83 -15.18 -2.20
N GLN A 279 -11.15 -15.09 -0.90
CA GLN A 279 -10.45 -15.80 0.19
C GLN A 279 -8.93 -15.58 0.11
N ARG A 280 -8.53 -14.32 0.16
CA ARG A 280 -7.14 -13.91 -0.02
C ARG A 280 -6.69 -12.91 1.05
N VAL A 281 -5.40 -12.98 1.36
CA VAL A 281 -4.67 -11.97 2.10
C VAL A 281 -3.89 -11.14 1.09
N VAL A 282 -3.96 -9.82 1.20
CA VAL A 282 -3.29 -8.86 0.31
C VAL A 282 -3.10 -7.53 1.03
N SER A 283 -2.07 -6.78 0.65
CA SER A 283 -1.76 -5.45 1.21
C SER A 283 -2.23 -4.35 0.25
N PRO A 284 -3.44 -3.77 0.45
CA PRO A 284 -3.84 -2.57 -0.26
C PRO A 284 -2.99 -1.37 0.19
N VAL A 285 -3.09 -0.27 -0.55
CA VAL A 285 -2.30 0.94 -0.32
C VAL A 285 -2.52 1.57 1.06
N SER A 286 -3.74 1.53 1.56
CA SER A 286 -4.14 1.84 2.95
C SER A 286 -5.58 1.42 3.23
N ARG A 287 -5.97 1.36 4.52
CA ARG A 287 -7.33 1.00 4.92
C ARG A 287 -8.36 2.06 4.54
N VAL A 288 -8.04 3.35 4.64
CA VAL A 288 -8.99 4.42 4.29
C VAL A 288 -9.31 4.42 2.79
N TRP A 289 -8.34 4.13 1.94
CA TRP A 289 -8.58 3.94 0.51
C TRP A 289 -9.48 2.72 0.25
N SER A 290 -9.18 1.59 0.87
CA SER A 290 -9.97 0.37 0.69
C SER A 290 -11.44 0.58 1.08
N VAL A 291 -11.71 1.22 2.22
CA VAL A 291 -13.08 1.54 2.66
C VAL A 291 -13.75 2.51 1.68
N ALA A 292 -13.05 3.55 1.23
CA ALA A 292 -13.57 4.53 0.30
C ALA A 292 -13.92 3.92 -1.08
N TRP A 293 -13.22 2.84 -1.47
CA TRP A 293 -13.42 2.13 -2.73
C TRP A 293 -14.31 0.89 -2.61
N GLY A 294 -15.02 0.73 -1.49
CA GLY A 294 -16.08 -0.25 -1.29
C GLY A 294 -15.68 -1.57 -0.66
N GLY A 295 -14.46 -1.70 -0.13
CA GLY A 295 -14.01 -2.86 0.62
C GLY A 295 -12.54 -3.24 0.38
N TYR A 296 -12.00 -3.05 -0.80
CA TYR A 296 -10.57 -3.12 -1.07
C TYR A 296 -10.23 -2.31 -2.32
N VAL A 297 -8.98 -1.91 -2.45
CA VAL A 297 -8.38 -1.44 -3.70
C VAL A 297 -6.93 -1.89 -3.76
N ILE A 298 -6.56 -2.47 -4.89
CA ILE A 298 -5.19 -2.85 -5.27
C ILE A 298 -4.80 -1.96 -6.43
N PHE A 299 -3.75 -1.16 -6.28
CA PHE A 299 -3.10 -0.47 -7.37
C PHE A 299 -1.89 -1.30 -7.81
N ASP A 300 -1.62 -1.28 -9.11
CA ASP A 300 -0.62 -2.11 -9.77
C ASP A 300 0.78 -1.95 -9.16
N TRP A 301 1.49 -0.84 -9.47
CA TRP A 301 2.88 -0.66 -9.04
C TRP A 301 3.03 -0.51 -7.52
N ASP A 302 2.00 0.04 -6.85
CA ASP A 302 1.94 0.18 -5.40
C ASP A 302 2.06 -1.17 -4.70
N THR A 303 1.26 -2.14 -5.14
CA THR A 303 1.23 -3.47 -4.53
C THR A 303 2.51 -4.27 -4.85
N PHE A 304 3.13 -4.06 -6.01
CA PHE A 304 4.47 -4.60 -6.28
C PHE A 304 5.54 -4.00 -5.36
N PHE A 305 5.42 -2.73 -4.99
CA PHE A 305 6.32 -2.14 -3.98
C PHE A 305 6.04 -2.68 -2.58
N ALA A 306 4.78 -2.93 -2.21
CA ALA A 306 4.46 -3.64 -0.97
C ALA A 306 5.11 -5.02 -0.95
N ALA A 307 4.98 -5.81 -2.03
CA ALA A 307 5.62 -7.12 -2.17
C ALA A 307 7.15 -7.04 -2.03
N THR A 308 7.78 -6.03 -2.65
CA THR A 308 9.22 -5.80 -2.54
C THR A 308 9.65 -5.56 -1.10
N MET A 309 8.91 -4.74 -0.36
CA MET A 309 9.20 -4.45 1.05
C MET A 309 8.89 -5.63 1.97
N ALA A 310 7.77 -6.33 1.76
CA ALA A 310 7.43 -7.55 2.51
C ALA A 310 8.52 -8.61 2.38
N GLY A 311 9.16 -8.68 1.21
CA GLY A 311 10.27 -9.59 0.92
C GLY A 311 11.46 -9.50 1.88
N ILE A 312 11.56 -8.46 2.72
CA ILE A 312 12.61 -8.38 3.75
C ILE A 312 12.48 -9.55 4.75
N ASP A 313 11.26 -9.80 5.26
CA ASP A 313 11.02 -10.71 6.38
C ASP A 313 9.82 -11.64 6.18
N ASP A 314 8.86 -11.31 5.30
CA ASP A 314 7.69 -12.14 5.02
C ASP A 314 7.59 -12.51 3.53
N ARG A 315 8.16 -13.67 3.20
CA ARG A 315 8.11 -14.24 1.86
C ARG A 315 6.66 -14.52 1.40
N ASP A 316 5.84 -15.05 2.29
CA ASP A 316 4.49 -15.50 1.91
C ASP A 316 3.61 -14.29 1.57
N LEU A 317 3.71 -13.18 2.31
CA LEU A 317 3.02 -11.93 1.98
C LEU A 317 3.56 -11.31 0.68
N ALA A 318 4.89 -11.30 0.48
CA ALA A 318 5.49 -10.83 -0.77
C ALA A 318 4.98 -11.59 -1.99
N TYR A 319 4.82 -12.90 -1.88
CA TYR A 319 4.24 -13.73 -2.94
C TYR A 319 2.75 -13.46 -3.13
N ALA A 320 2.01 -13.27 -2.03
CA ALA A 320 0.59 -12.97 -2.10
C ALA A 320 0.32 -11.64 -2.82
N ASP A 321 0.98 -10.56 -2.41
CA ASP A 321 0.84 -9.25 -3.03
C ASP A 321 1.20 -9.29 -4.52
N THR A 322 2.30 -9.97 -4.88
CA THR A 322 2.71 -10.14 -6.28
C THR A 322 1.68 -10.91 -7.11
N LEU A 323 1.29 -12.10 -6.63
CA LEU A 323 0.45 -12.98 -7.42
C LEU A 323 -1.01 -12.51 -7.46
N GLU A 324 -1.54 -11.90 -6.39
CA GLU A 324 -2.90 -11.33 -6.43
C GLU A 324 -2.98 -10.12 -7.36
N THR A 325 -1.94 -9.28 -7.45
CA THR A 325 -1.88 -8.19 -8.44
C THR A 325 -1.88 -8.74 -9.87
N LEU A 326 -1.05 -9.75 -10.14
CA LEU A 326 -1.00 -10.39 -11.47
C LEU A 326 -2.31 -11.13 -11.84
N ARG A 327 -3.05 -11.64 -10.87
CA ARG A 327 -4.35 -12.30 -11.08
C ARG A 327 -5.46 -11.33 -11.47
N GLU A 328 -5.25 -10.03 -11.27
CA GLU A 328 -6.15 -8.99 -11.75
C GLU A 328 -5.99 -8.71 -13.25
N GLU A 329 -5.09 -9.41 -13.97
CA GLU A 329 -4.90 -9.26 -15.42
C GLU A 329 -6.23 -9.18 -16.16
N THR A 330 -6.35 -8.21 -17.05
CA THR A 330 -7.54 -7.98 -17.87
C THR A 330 -7.64 -9.00 -19.04
N PRO A 331 -8.80 -9.17 -19.67
CA PRO A 331 -8.91 -10.00 -20.87
C PRO A 331 -8.05 -9.52 -22.04
N GLN A 332 -7.65 -8.27 -22.01
CA GLN A 332 -6.76 -7.66 -23.01
C GLN A 332 -5.30 -8.01 -22.78
N GLY A 333 -4.97 -8.60 -21.62
CA GLY A 333 -3.64 -9.09 -21.29
C GLY A 333 -2.73 -8.09 -20.60
N PHE A 334 -3.28 -7.14 -19.86
CA PHE A 334 -2.53 -6.20 -19.03
C PHE A 334 -2.97 -6.21 -17.57
N VAL A 335 -2.08 -5.90 -16.66
CA VAL A 335 -2.39 -5.62 -15.25
C VAL A 335 -3.03 -4.25 -15.17
N PRO A 336 -4.25 -4.13 -14.59
CA PRO A 336 -4.99 -2.87 -14.57
C PRO A 336 -4.37 -1.87 -13.60
N ASN A 337 -4.51 -0.58 -13.87
CA ASN A 337 -4.12 0.51 -12.96
C ASN A 337 -4.67 0.26 -11.54
N TYR A 338 -5.94 -0.15 -11.44
CA TYR A 338 -6.52 -0.59 -10.18
C TYR A 338 -7.49 -1.76 -10.35
N ALA A 339 -7.60 -2.56 -9.30
CA ALA A 339 -8.68 -3.49 -9.04
C ALA A 339 -9.31 -3.22 -7.68
N ARG A 340 -10.64 -3.33 -7.57
CA ARG A 340 -11.34 -2.99 -6.32
C ARG A 340 -12.56 -3.85 -6.05
N ALA A 341 -13.12 -3.68 -4.87
CA ALA A 341 -14.30 -4.39 -4.42
C ALA A 341 -15.43 -4.40 -5.47
N GLY A 342 -16.12 -5.55 -5.56
CA GLY A 342 -17.14 -5.80 -6.58
C GLY A 342 -16.56 -6.26 -7.93
N ASN A 343 -15.32 -6.71 -7.96
CA ASN A 343 -14.60 -7.18 -9.17
C ASN A 343 -14.47 -6.11 -10.25
N TRP A 344 -14.26 -4.85 -9.84
CA TRP A 344 -14.04 -3.75 -10.76
C TRP A 344 -12.56 -3.54 -11.03
N ARG A 345 -12.22 -3.28 -12.29
CA ARG A 345 -10.86 -3.01 -12.77
C ARG A 345 -10.87 -1.82 -13.71
N SER A 346 -9.76 -1.08 -13.79
CA SER A 346 -9.54 -0.20 -14.92
C SER A 346 -9.38 -1.06 -16.17
N SER A 347 -10.25 -0.88 -17.15
CA SER A 347 -10.21 -1.63 -18.42
C SER A 347 -9.59 -0.84 -19.56
N ASP A 348 -9.20 0.40 -19.29
CA ASP A 348 -8.70 1.37 -20.24
C ASP A 348 -7.19 1.60 -20.12
N ARG A 349 -6.59 1.30 -18.98
CA ARG A 349 -5.20 1.64 -18.66
C ARG A 349 -4.57 0.72 -17.64
N SER A 350 -3.25 0.62 -17.72
CA SER A 350 -2.36 -0.02 -16.77
C SER A 350 -1.69 1.02 -15.85
N GLU A 351 -0.59 0.66 -15.23
CA GLU A 351 0.36 1.52 -14.53
C GLU A 351 1.81 1.15 -14.87
N PRO A 352 2.84 1.86 -14.35
CA PRO A 352 4.23 1.60 -14.69
C PRO A 352 4.67 0.14 -14.54
N PRO A 353 5.30 -0.47 -15.56
CA PRO A 353 5.63 -1.90 -15.56
C PRO A 353 6.83 -2.22 -14.66
N VAL A 354 6.57 -2.46 -13.37
CA VAL A 354 7.58 -2.84 -12.36
C VAL A 354 7.48 -4.31 -11.93
N GLY A 355 6.48 -5.04 -12.43
CA GLY A 355 6.16 -6.40 -11.97
C GLY A 355 7.29 -7.40 -12.18
N ALA A 356 7.92 -7.41 -13.37
CA ALA A 356 9.00 -8.37 -13.65
C ALA A 356 10.26 -8.08 -12.81
N ILE A 357 10.54 -6.81 -12.52
CA ILE A 357 11.66 -6.41 -11.64
C ILE A 357 11.43 -6.94 -10.23
N THR A 358 10.22 -6.75 -9.69
CA THR A 358 9.81 -7.27 -8.38
C THR A 358 9.91 -8.80 -8.32
N VAL A 359 9.33 -9.49 -9.29
CA VAL A 359 9.35 -10.98 -9.35
C VAL A 359 10.77 -11.52 -9.43
N LEU A 360 11.62 -10.91 -10.25
CA LEU A 360 13.02 -11.32 -10.36
C LEU A 360 13.77 -11.11 -9.04
N GLY A 361 13.56 -9.96 -8.38
CA GLY A 361 14.18 -9.66 -7.08
C GLY A 361 13.79 -10.66 -6.00
N LEU A 362 12.50 -10.97 -5.87
CA LEU A 362 12.01 -11.97 -4.93
C LEU A 362 12.53 -13.38 -5.26
N TYR A 363 12.60 -13.75 -6.53
CA TYR A 363 13.17 -15.02 -6.93
C TYR A 363 14.68 -15.12 -6.62
N GLN A 364 15.46 -14.08 -6.85
CA GLN A 364 16.88 -14.04 -6.50
C GLN A 364 17.13 -14.17 -5.00
N GLN A 365 16.16 -13.76 -4.18
CA GLN A 365 16.23 -13.89 -2.73
C GLN A 365 15.81 -15.28 -2.24
N PHE A 366 14.69 -15.81 -2.74
CA PHE A 366 14.05 -17.01 -2.18
C PHE A 366 14.24 -18.28 -3.00
N HIS A 367 14.58 -18.17 -4.29
CA HIS A 367 14.84 -19.25 -5.24
C HIS A 367 13.67 -20.23 -5.48
N ASP A 368 12.44 -19.83 -5.22
CA ASP A 368 11.25 -20.64 -5.42
C ASP A 368 10.83 -20.66 -6.91
N ARG A 369 11.22 -21.69 -7.65
CA ARG A 369 10.94 -21.80 -9.09
C ARG A 369 9.42 -21.81 -9.42
N TRP A 370 8.59 -22.39 -8.53
CA TRP A 370 7.14 -22.39 -8.72
C TRP A 370 6.56 -20.97 -8.78
N PHE A 371 7.11 -20.04 -8.00
CA PHE A 371 6.69 -18.64 -7.99
C PHE A 371 6.93 -17.99 -9.35
N LEU A 372 8.07 -18.25 -10.00
CA LEU A 372 8.30 -17.82 -11.38
C LEU A 372 7.29 -18.45 -12.35
N GLN A 373 6.96 -19.73 -12.18
CA GLN A 373 6.02 -20.44 -13.04
C GLN A 373 4.62 -19.83 -12.99
N ASP A 374 4.18 -19.38 -11.82
CA ASP A 374 2.87 -18.75 -11.62
C ASP A 374 2.86 -17.28 -12.10
N ALA A 375 3.93 -16.53 -11.86
CA ALA A 375 4.03 -15.11 -12.22
C ALA A 375 4.32 -14.88 -13.73
N TYR A 376 5.01 -15.80 -14.38
CA TYR A 376 5.53 -15.59 -15.74
C TYR A 376 4.45 -15.39 -16.82
N PRO A 377 3.37 -16.19 -16.90
CA PRO A 377 2.37 -16.03 -17.96
C PRO A 377 1.71 -14.65 -17.99
N PRO A 378 1.16 -14.11 -16.89
CA PRO A 378 0.58 -12.78 -16.89
C PRO A 378 1.61 -11.68 -17.11
N LEU A 379 2.84 -11.79 -16.59
CA LEU A 379 3.91 -10.83 -16.87
C LEU A 379 4.28 -10.78 -18.35
N LEU A 380 4.39 -11.92 -19.01
CA LEU A 380 4.70 -11.97 -20.45
C LEU A 380 3.56 -11.38 -21.29
N SER A 381 2.32 -11.67 -20.92
CA SER A 381 1.12 -11.10 -21.53
C SER A 381 1.15 -9.57 -21.43
N TRP A 382 1.35 -9.05 -20.22
CA TRP A 382 1.39 -7.63 -19.93
C TRP A 382 2.56 -6.92 -20.64
N ASN A 383 3.75 -7.51 -20.67
CA ASN A 383 4.89 -6.99 -21.40
C ASN A 383 4.59 -6.88 -22.92
N ARG A 384 3.96 -7.90 -23.51
CA ARG A 384 3.55 -7.88 -24.93
C ARG A 384 2.49 -6.85 -25.23
N TRP A 385 1.54 -6.65 -24.27
CA TRP A 385 0.48 -5.66 -24.41
C TRP A 385 1.04 -4.23 -24.53
N TRP A 386 2.03 -3.85 -23.74
CA TRP A 386 2.70 -2.55 -23.84
C TRP A 386 3.25 -2.29 -25.26
N ASP A 387 3.95 -3.25 -25.84
CA ASP A 387 4.51 -3.15 -27.19
C ASP A 387 3.43 -3.03 -28.28
N GLN A 388 2.27 -3.66 -28.06
CA GLN A 388 1.18 -3.70 -29.04
C GLN A 388 0.23 -2.49 -28.93
N HIS A 389 0.00 -1.96 -27.74
CA HIS A 389 -1.06 -0.99 -27.49
C HIS A 389 -0.57 0.41 -27.09
N ARG A 390 0.68 0.57 -26.70
CA ARG A 390 1.24 1.83 -26.21
C ARG A 390 2.40 2.36 -27.05
N GLN A 391 2.49 1.91 -28.30
CA GLN A 391 3.56 2.33 -29.20
C GLN A 391 3.09 3.46 -30.13
N ILE A 392 3.91 4.50 -30.23
CA ILE A 392 3.78 5.58 -31.21
C ILE A 392 5.16 5.92 -31.82
N GLN A 393 5.30 5.84 -33.16
CA GLN A 393 6.53 6.14 -33.88
C GLN A 393 7.77 5.36 -33.37
N GLY A 394 7.55 4.17 -32.77
CA GLY A 394 8.58 3.33 -32.17
C GLY A 394 9.02 3.73 -30.77
N TYR A 395 8.39 4.72 -30.14
CA TYR A 395 8.47 5.02 -28.71
C TYR A 395 7.28 4.42 -27.98
N LEU A 396 7.37 4.31 -26.66
CA LEU A 396 6.21 4.07 -25.82
C LEU A 396 5.63 5.39 -25.30
N ALA A 397 4.33 5.43 -25.19
CA ALA A 397 3.54 6.55 -24.71
C ALA A 397 2.42 6.07 -23.80
N TRP A 398 2.05 6.88 -22.83
CA TRP A 398 0.91 6.63 -21.96
C TRP A 398 -0.40 6.71 -22.74
N GLY A 399 -1.37 5.87 -22.37
CA GLY A 399 -2.64 5.77 -23.05
C GLY A 399 -3.84 5.51 -22.13
N SER A 400 -5.03 5.68 -22.67
CA SER A 400 -6.28 5.31 -22.01
C SER A 400 -7.28 4.87 -23.08
N ASP A 401 -7.53 3.58 -23.20
CA ASP A 401 -8.34 3.01 -24.25
C ASP A 401 -9.83 3.36 -24.04
N ARG A 402 -10.51 3.61 -25.13
CA ARG A 402 -11.95 3.77 -25.12
C ARG A 402 -12.61 2.42 -25.31
N ASP A 403 -13.02 1.80 -24.23
CA ASP A 403 -13.70 0.56 -24.30
C ASP A 403 -15.24 0.76 -24.25
N ASN A 404 -16.00 -0.25 -24.73
CA ASN A 404 -17.45 -0.20 -24.82
C ASN A 404 -18.14 -0.75 -23.56
N GLN A 405 -17.45 -0.89 -22.45
CA GLN A 405 -18.01 -1.38 -21.20
C GLN A 405 -18.93 -0.33 -20.53
N PRO A 406 -19.95 -0.76 -19.75
CA PRO A 406 -20.87 0.17 -19.12
C PRO A 406 -20.19 1.17 -18.19
N THR A 407 -20.52 2.45 -18.34
CA THR A 407 -19.84 3.60 -17.77
C THR A 407 -20.22 3.96 -16.33
N ASN A 408 -20.98 3.17 -15.61
CA ASN A 408 -21.63 3.59 -14.35
C ASN A 408 -20.68 3.65 -13.14
N LEU A 409 -19.44 3.20 -13.27
CA LEU A 409 -18.41 3.20 -12.22
C LEU A 409 -17.06 3.71 -12.73
N ASP A 410 -17.06 4.34 -13.89
CA ASP A 410 -15.92 5.03 -14.44
C ASP A 410 -15.66 6.31 -13.63
N ASP A 411 -14.40 6.60 -13.34
CA ASP A 411 -13.96 7.87 -12.78
C ASP A 411 -14.13 9.06 -13.77
N GLY A 412 -14.69 8.80 -14.94
CA GLY A 412 -14.89 9.77 -16.02
C GLY A 412 -13.62 10.06 -16.81
N SER A 413 -12.52 9.36 -16.56
CA SER A 413 -11.21 9.59 -17.20
C SER A 413 -10.98 8.71 -18.42
N ARG A 414 -11.72 7.63 -18.59
CA ARG A 414 -11.56 6.62 -19.62
C ARG A 414 -11.59 7.20 -21.04
N GLY A 415 -10.61 6.86 -21.85
CA GLY A 415 -10.47 7.36 -23.22
C GLY A 415 -10.27 8.89 -23.28
N THR A 416 -9.70 9.47 -22.26
CA THR A 416 -9.40 10.90 -22.17
C THR A 416 -7.92 11.16 -21.88
N ARG A 417 -7.51 12.42 -22.06
CA ARG A 417 -6.19 12.88 -21.65
C ARG A 417 -5.93 12.64 -20.15
N ALA A 418 -6.95 12.82 -19.31
CA ALA A 418 -6.82 12.59 -17.87
C ALA A 418 -6.51 11.11 -17.58
N GLY A 419 -7.25 10.17 -18.16
CA GLY A 419 -6.99 8.73 -18.02
C GLY A 419 -5.59 8.33 -18.48
N THR A 420 -5.12 8.95 -19.58
CA THR A 420 -3.77 8.72 -20.10
C THR A 420 -2.68 9.18 -19.12
N ILE A 421 -2.89 10.29 -18.40
CA ILE A 421 -1.96 10.74 -17.37
C ILE A 421 -2.02 9.82 -16.14
N LEU A 422 -3.21 9.34 -15.77
CA LEU A 422 -3.39 8.38 -14.67
C LEU A 422 -2.66 7.04 -14.94
N GLU A 423 -2.48 6.61 -16.21
CA GLU A 423 -1.67 5.44 -16.54
C GLU A 423 -0.20 5.60 -16.14
N SER A 424 0.29 6.84 -16.08
CA SER A 424 1.67 7.10 -15.66
C SER A 424 1.91 6.95 -14.15
N GLY A 425 0.85 6.86 -13.34
CA GLY A 425 0.92 6.96 -11.90
C GLY A 425 1.33 8.34 -11.38
N LEU A 426 1.55 9.33 -12.27
CA LEU A 426 2.04 10.68 -11.95
C LEU A 426 0.95 11.73 -12.21
N ASP A 427 -0.20 11.58 -11.60
CA ASP A 427 -1.54 12.13 -11.91
C ASP A 427 -1.57 13.62 -12.29
N ASN A 428 -0.82 14.46 -11.60
CA ASN A 428 -0.78 15.89 -11.88
C ASN A 428 0.65 16.39 -12.17
N SER A 429 1.54 15.52 -12.62
CA SER A 429 2.91 15.89 -12.93
C SER A 429 2.97 17.03 -13.95
N PRO A 430 3.72 18.09 -13.63
CA PRO A 430 3.83 19.25 -14.53
C PRO A 430 4.55 18.90 -15.86
N MET A 431 5.25 17.78 -15.94
CA MET A 431 5.89 17.36 -17.17
C MET A 431 4.87 17.02 -18.28
N TYR A 432 3.62 16.72 -17.94
CA TYR A 432 2.54 16.47 -18.88
C TYR A 432 1.63 17.67 -19.16
N ASP A 433 1.82 18.83 -18.50
CA ASP A 433 0.93 20.01 -18.65
C ASP A 433 0.73 20.41 -20.12
N ALA A 434 1.78 20.36 -20.94
CA ALA A 434 1.77 20.73 -22.35
C ALA A 434 1.70 19.53 -23.32
N ALA A 435 1.63 18.28 -22.83
CA ALA A 435 1.63 17.10 -23.68
C ALA A 435 0.34 17.02 -24.53
N THR A 436 0.49 16.80 -25.84
CA THR A 436 -0.62 16.64 -26.77
C THR A 436 -1.25 15.26 -26.58
N TYR A 437 -2.58 15.22 -26.59
CA TYR A 437 -3.35 13.99 -26.57
C TYR A 437 -4.06 13.78 -27.91
N ASP A 438 -3.88 12.62 -28.51
CA ASP A 438 -4.59 12.21 -29.71
C ASP A 438 -5.86 11.42 -29.34
N SER A 439 -7.01 11.99 -29.62
CA SER A 439 -8.33 11.39 -29.34
C SER A 439 -8.71 10.24 -30.28
N GLN A 440 -7.90 9.93 -31.31
CA GLN A 440 -8.12 8.80 -32.21
C GLN A 440 -7.35 7.57 -31.74
N THR A 441 -6.09 7.74 -31.36
CA THR A 441 -5.24 6.66 -30.84
C THR A 441 -5.37 6.49 -29.32
N HIS A 442 -5.93 7.48 -28.63
CA HIS A 442 -6.04 7.53 -27.17
C HIS A 442 -4.69 7.51 -26.43
N LEU A 443 -3.63 8.02 -27.11
CA LEU A 443 -2.28 8.13 -26.55
C LEU A 443 -1.88 9.60 -26.34
N LEU A 444 -0.96 9.84 -25.40
CA LEU A 444 -0.18 11.08 -25.44
C LEU A 444 0.78 10.99 -26.61
N GLU A 445 0.84 12.01 -27.46
CA GLU A 445 1.84 12.14 -28.53
C GLU A 445 3.20 12.52 -27.94
N TYR A 446 3.75 11.63 -27.10
CA TYR A 446 4.86 11.94 -26.21
C TYR A 446 5.78 10.74 -26.04
N ALA A 447 7.05 10.89 -26.45
CA ALA A 447 8.06 9.87 -26.16
C ALA A 447 8.47 10.03 -24.69
N ASP A 448 8.04 9.09 -23.83
CA ASP A 448 8.26 9.19 -22.40
C ASP A 448 9.54 8.42 -22.01
N VAL A 449 10.52 9.14 -21.45
CA VAL A 449 11.80 8.58 -20.99
C VAL A 449 11.59 7.59 -19.84
N GLY A 450 10.70 7.94 -18.89
CA GLY A 450 10.40 7.12 -17.71
C GLY A 450 9.78 5.78 -18.10
N LEU A 451 8.70 5.81 -18.87
CA LEU A 451 8.01 4.60 -19.33
C LEU A 451 8.96 3.70 -20.14
N MET A 452 9.66 4.26 -21.12
CA MET A 452 10.60 3.48 -21.93
C MET A 452 11.69 2.82 -21.11
N SER A 453 12.21 3.51 -20.10
CA SER A 453 13.25 2.99 -19.21
C SER A 453 12.74 1.86 -18.34
N MET A 454 11.58 2.03 -17.70
CA MET A 454 10.95 0.98 -16.88
C MET A 454 10.61 -0.25 -17.73
N TYR A 455 10.05 -0.04 -18.93
CA TYR A 455 9.73 -1.13 -19.83
C TYR A 455 10.95 -1.90 -20.34
N ILE A 456 12.08 -1.22 -20.61
CA ILE A 456 13.34 -1.89 -20.94
C ILE A 456 13.82 -2.75 -19.77
N ALA A 457 13.78 -2.22 -18.56
CA ALA A 457 14.17 -2.96 -17.36
C ALA A 457 13.22 -4.15 -17.09
N ASP A 458 11.92 -3.99 -17.34
CA ASP A 458 10.94 -5.07 -17.31
C ASP A 458 11.25 -6.18 -18.33
N CYS A 459 11.56 -5.82 -19.57
CA CYS A 459 12.00 -6.78 -20.60
C CYS A 459 13.26 -7.54 -20.18
N ASP A 460 14.27 -6.86 -19.61
CA ASP A 460 15.51 -7.49 -19.16
C ASP A 460 15.27 -8.43 -17.97
N ALA A 461 14.44 -8.02 -17.02
CA ALA A 461 14.07 -8.87 -15.90
C ALA A 461 13.29 -10.10 -16.36
N LEU A 462 12.33 -9.90 -17.25
CA LEU A 462 11.51 -10.99 -17.78
C LEU A 462 12.31 -11.94 -18.67
N ALA A 463 13.33 -11.46 -19.41
CA ALA A 463 14.27 -12.31 -20.14
C ALA A 463 15.10 -13.21 -19.19
N GLN A 464 15.53 -12.69 -18.04
CA GLN A 464 16.21 -13.49 -17.01
C GLN A 464 15.27 -14.52 -16.38
N ILE A 465 14.01 -14.18 -16.15
CA ILE A 465 12.98 -15.12 -15.68
C ILE A 465 12.75 -16.21 -16.74
N ALA A 466 12.64 -15.86 -18.02
CA ALA A 466 12.50 -16.80 -19.12
C ALA A 466 13.68 -17.76 -19.20
N HIS A 467 14.90 -17.26 -19.01
CA HIS A 467 16.12 -18.08 -18.92
C HIS A 467 16.02 -19.07 -17.74
N ALA A 468 15.67 -18.60 -16.54
CA ALA A 468 15.52 -19.45 -15.35
C ALA A 468 14.40 -20.52 -15.50
N LEU A 469 13.44 -20.28 -16.39
CA LEU A 469 12.35 -21.19 -16.73
C LEU A 469 12.62 -22.09 -17.95
N ASP A 470 13.84 -22.04 -18.53
CA ASP A 470 14.22 -22.77 -19.75
C ASP A 470 13.35 -22.44 -20.98
N ARG A 471 13.08 -21.13 -21.21
CA ARG A 471 12.27 -20.61 -22.32
C ARG A 471 13.11 -19.75 -23.30
N PRO A 472 14.02 -20.34 -24.07
CA PRO A 472 15.00 -19.60 -24.87
C PRO A 472 14.37 -18.76 -26.01
N ALA A 473 13.19 -19.13 -26.50
CA ALA A 473 12.49 -18.34 -27.52
C ALA A 473 11.96 -17.02 -26.95
N ASP A 474 11.35 -17.08 -25.76
CA ASP A 474 10.85 -15.90 -25.05
C ASP A 474 12.01 -15.01 -24.57
N GLU A 475 13.09 -15.62 -24.04
CA GLU A 475 14.32 -14.91 -23.65
C GLU A 475 14.87 -14.07 -24.81
N LYS A 476 14.91 -14.68 -26.01
CA LYS A 476 15.37 -13.98 -27.21
C LYS A 476 14.41 -12.85 -27.63
N GLU A 477 13.10 -13.12 -27.64
CA GLU A 477 12.07 -12.10 -27.95
C GLU A 477 12.21 -10.88 -27.07
N LEU A 478 12.31 -11.09 -25.75
CA LEU A 478 12.39 -10.04 -24.74
C LEU A 478 13.70 -9.25 -24.83
N SER A 479 14.81 -9.95 -25.05
CA SER A 479 16.12 -9.31 -25.25
C SER A 479 16.16 -8.46 -26.52
N ASP A 480 15.59 -8.95 -27.64
CA ASP A 480 15.49 -8.21 -28.89
C ASP A 480 14.59 -6.95 -28.71
N ARG A 481 13.51 -7.09 -27.94
CA ARG A 481 12.60 -5.98 -27.61
C ARG A 481 13.28 -4.93 -26.77
N ALA A 482 13.98 -5.32 -25.70
CA ALA A 482 14.79 -4.43 -24.88
C ALA A 482 15.83 -3.66 -25.71
N ALA A 483 16.56 -4.36 -26.59
CA ALA A 483 17.55 -3.74 -27.46
C ALA A 483 16.94 -2.72 -28.43
N ARG A 484 15.77 -3.02 -29.01
CA ARG A 484 15.03 -2.11 -29.89
C ARG A 484 14.64 -0.82 -29.17
N TYR A 485 14.08 -0.93 -27.96
CA TYR A 485 13.68 0.24 -27.18
C TYR A 485 14.86 1.01 -26.61
N ARG A 486 15.99 0.35 -26.26
CA ARG A 486 17.24 1.05 -25.89
C ARG A 486 17.76 1.91 -27.03
N ALA A 487 17.77 1.37 -28.24
CA ALA A 487 18.19 2.14 -29.42
C ALA A 487 17.28 3.35 -29.64
N LYS A 488 16.00 3.22 -29.36
CA LYS A 488 15.04 4.31 -29.50
C LYS A 488 15.18 5.33 -28.35
N LEU A 489 15.35 4.88 -27.12
CA LEU A 489 15.60 5.72 -25.96
C LEU A 489 16.88 6.55 -26.13
N ALA A 490 17.93 6.01 -26.72
CA ALA A 490 19.17 6.74 -27.01
C ALA A 490 18.94 8.00 -27.84
N THR A 491 17.90 8.07 -28.65
CA THR A 491 17.56 9.27 -29.47
C THR A 491 16.92 10.39 -28.64
N LEU A 492 16.61 10.14 -27.37
CA LEU A 492 16.08 11.12 -26.42
C LEU A 492 17.19 11.78 -25.57
N TRP A 493 18.45 11.39 -25.77
CA TRP A 493 19.59 12.08 -25.17
C TRP A 493 19.78 13.47 -25.78
N ASP A 494 19.79 14.50 -24.96
CA ASP A 494 20.17 15.85 -25.40
C ASP A 494 21.60 16.19 -24.93
N PRO A 495 22.58 16.28 -25.84
CA PRO A 495 23.96 16.57 -25.49
C PRO A 495 24.18 18.01 -24.97
N GLN A 496 23.25 18.94 -25.21
CA GLN A 496 23.39 20.33 -24.75
C GLN A 496 23.07 20.41 -23.26
N THR A 497 21.96 19.83 -22.84
CA THR A 497 21.59 19.75 -21.41
C THR A 497 22.39 18.67 -20.70
N GLY A 498 22.69 17.55 -21.34
CA GLY A 498 23.40 16.42 -20.74
C GLY A 498 22.47 15.48 -19.95
N ILE A 499 21.21 15.36 -20.36
CA ILE A 499 20.23 14.44 -19.77
C ILE A 499 19.29 13.90 -20.87
N PHE A 500 18.60 12.78 -20.58
CA PHE A 500 17.53 12.29 -21.43
C PHE A 500 16.27 13.12 -21.21
N LEU A 501 15.64 13.58 -22.29
CA LEU A 501 14.47 14.44 -22.26
C LEU A 501 13.28 13.78 -22.95
N ASN A 502 12.11 13.91 -22.36
CA ASN A 502 10.87 13.59 -23.03
C ASN A 502 10.73 14.42 -24.30
N ARG A 503 10.13 13.84 -25.34
CA ARG A 503 9.93 14.54 -26.62
C ARG A 503 8.45 14.56 -26.98
N ASP A 504 7.93 15.74 -27.23
CA ASP A 504 6.64 15.91 -27.88
C ASP A 504 6.75 15.44 -29.34
N LEU A 505 5.99 14.44 -29.71
CA LEU A 505 6.06 13.80 -31.02
C LEU A 505 5.27 14.56 -32.09
N HIS A 506 4.37 15.44 -31.68
CA HIS A 506 3.65 16.32 -32.59
C HIS A 506 4.54 17.48 -33.08
N THR A 507 5.28 18.10 -32.16
CA THR A 507 6.16 19.24 -32.48
C THR A 507 7.61 18.81 -32.77
N GLY A 508 8.02 17.63 -32.30
CA GLY A 508 9.40 17.13 -32.35
C GLY A 508 10.32 17.77 -31.30
N GLN A 509 9.80 18.64 -30.42
CA GLN A 509 10.61 19.37 -29.46
C GLN A 509 10.81 18.59 -28.15
N PHE A 510 11.94 18.79 -27.51
CA PHE A 510 12.21 18.28 -26.16
C PHE A 510 11.44 19.07 -25.11
N ASN A 511 10.93 18.36 -24.12
CA ASN A 511 10.36 18.96 -22.91
C ASN A 511 11.48 19.21 -21.88
N MET A 512 11.63 20.46 -21.49
CA MET A 512 12.68 20.91 -20.57
C MET A 512 12.26 20.82 -19.09
N ARG A 513 11.07 20.32 -18.79
CA ARG A 513 10.61 20.14 -17.40
C ARG A 513 11.17 18.84 -16.83
N LEU A 514 12.17 18.95 -15.97
CA LEU A 514 12.91 17.81 -15.43
C LEU A 514 12.22 17.19 -14.23
N SER A 515 12.09 15.87 -14.27
CA SER A 515 11.53 15.01 -13.23
C SER A 515 12.53 13.88 -12.90
N PRO A 516 12.40 13.17 -11.77
CA PRO A 516 13.21 11.98 -11.49
C PRO A 516 13.19 10.92 -12.61
N THR A 517 12.12 10.87 -13.41
CA THR A 517 12.01 9.95 -14.56
C THR A 517 13.09 10.16 -15.61
N ASN A 518 13.70 11.35 -15.69
CA ASN A 518 14.82 11.61 -16.59
C ASN A 518 16.11 10.87 -16.19
N PHE A 519 16.19 10.35 -14.95
CA PHE A 519 17.30 9.48 -14.49
C PHE A 519 17.03 7.98 -14.70
N TYR A 520 15.79 7.58 -15.03
CA TYR A 520 15.43 6.17 -15.21
C TYR A 520 16.19 5.44 -16.35
N PRO A 521 16.78 6.11 -17.38
CA PRO A 521 17.69 5.43 -18.29
C PRO A 521 18.87 4.74 -17.60
N MET A 522 19.23 5.14 -16.39
CA MET A 522 20.23 4.44 -15.57
C MET A 522 19.71 3.08 -15.07
N LEU A 523 18.43 2.97 -14.68
CA LEU A 523 17.80 1.70 -14.33
C LEU A 523 17.86 0.72 -15.51
N ALA A 524 17.53 1.19 -16.71
CA ALA A 524 17.53 0.43 -17.95
C ALA A 524 18.95 0.09 -18.47
N SER A 525 20.02 0.51 -17.77
CA SER A 525 21.41 0.43 -18.27
C SER A 525 21.53 0.99 -19.71
N ALA A 526 20.74 2.01 -20.03
CA ALA A 526 20.67 2.64 -21.36
C ALA A 526 21.56 3.88 -21.48
N ALA A 527 21.97 4.48 -20.38
CA ALA A 527 22.95 5.55 -20.35
C ALA A 527 24.38 4.97 -20.44
N THR A 528 25.27 5.56 -21.22
CA THR A 528 26.70 5.24 -21.12
C THR A 528 27.27 5.74 -19.80
N ALA A 529 28.43 5.23 -19.37
CA ALA A 529 29.08 5.69 -18.12
C ALA A 529 29.35 7.21 -18.13
N GLU A 530 29.67 7.80 -19.29
CA GLU A 530 29.86 9.25 -19.44
C GLU A 530 28.53 10.01 -19.34
N GLN A 531 27.47 9.50 -19.95
CA GLN A 531 26.13 10.08 -19.84
C GLN A 531 25.62 10.03 -18.41
N ALA A 532 25.73 8.90 -17.74
CA ALA A 532 25.32 8.75 -16.34
C ALA A 532 26.07 9.71 -15.41
N ARG A 533 27.42 9.83 -15.59
CA ARG A 533 28.21 10.80 -14.86
C ARG A 533 27.73 12.23 -15.11
N THR A 534 27.47 12.59 -16.36
CA THR A 534 26.96 13.92 -16.71
C THR A 534 25.59 14.19 -16.06
N MET A 535 24.69 13.23 -16.10
CA MET A 535 23.37 13.34 -15.45
C MET A 535 23.52 13.54 -13.93
N ILE A 536 24.39 12.77 -13.30
CA ILE A 536 24.65 12.87 -11.85
C ILE A 536 25.25 14.23 -11.51
N GLU A 537 26.36 14.62 -12.14
CA GLU A 537 27.10 15.83 -11.79
C GLU A 537 26.35 17.12 -12.13
N LYS A 538 25.69 17.19 -13.29
CA LYS A 538 25.02 18.41 -13.75
C LYS A 538 23.61 18.59 -13.18
N HIS A 539 22.89 17.48 -12.96
CA HIS A 539 21.46 17.51 -12.64
C HIS A 539 21.16 16.95 -11.25
N LEU A 540 21.51 15.68 -10.99
CA LEU A 540 21.17 15.05 -9.69
C LEU A 540 21.77 15.82 -8.51
N LEU A 541 23.06 16.14 -8.57
CA LEU A 541 23.78 16.87 -7.52
C LEU A 541 23.60 18.40 -7.59
N ASN A 542 22.80 18.89 -8.53
CA ASN A 542 22.55 20.32 -8.69
C ASN A 542 21.51 20.79 -7.65
N PRO A 543 21.90 21.69 -6.70
CA PRO A 543 20.98 22.17 -5.68
C PRO A 543 19.85 23.06 -6.22
N LYS A 544 19.96 23.57 -7.45
CA LYS A 544 18.88 24.31 -8.10
C LYS A 544 17.85 23.38 -8.76
N GLU A 545 18.20 22.11 -9.00
CA GLU A 545 17.33 21.17 -9.65
C GLU A 545 16.85 20.09 -8.66
N PHE A 546 17.72 19.17 -8.25
CA PHE A 546 17.28 18.01 -7.46
C PHE A 546 17.92 17.91 -6.07
N TRP A 547 19.21 18.30 -5.92
CA TRP A 547 19.91 18.08 -4.66
C TRP A 547 19.54 19.10 -3.59
N GLY A 548 18.89 18.65 -2.52
CA GLY A 548 18.46 19.50 -1.43
C GLY A 548 18.85 18.93 -0.07
N THR A 549 18.16 19.39 0.97
CA THR A 549 18.27 18.82 2.32
C THR A 549 17.85 17.37 2.31
N TRP A 550 16.72 17.10 1.67
CA TRP A 550 16.16 15.77 1.48
C TRP A 550 16.53 15.21 0.11
N VAL A 551 16.10 13.96 -0.17
CA VAL A 551 16.14 13.34 -1.51
C VAL A 551 15.35 14.13 -2.54
N ILE A 552 15.30 13.64 -3.78
CA ILE A 552 14.86 14.43 -4.91
C ILE A 552 13.33 14.57 -5.00
N PRO A 553 12.85 15.78 -5.34
CA PRO A 553 11.43 16.05 -5.56
C PRO A 553 10.93 15.53 -6.92
N SER A 554 9.63 15.43 -7.06
CA SER A 554 8.96 14.96 -8.29
C SER A 554 9.15 15.84 -9.52
N ILE A 555 9.58 17.08 -9.34
CA ILE A 555 9.96 18.02 -10.39
C ILE A 555 11.14 18.86 -9.91
N ALA A 556 12.00 19.31 -10.83
CA ALA A 556 13.17 20.11 -10.49
C ALA A 556 12.80 21.37 -9.70
N ARG A 557 13.67 21.81 -8.77
CA ARG A 557 13.43 22.94 -7.85
C ARG A 557 13.33 24.29 -8.56
N ASP A 558 13.90 24.42 -9.75
CA ASP A 558 13.81 25.61 -10.59
C ASP A 558 12.61 25.57 -11.55
N ASP A 559 11.84 24.49 -11.57
CA ASP A 559 10.58 24.45 -12.30
C ASP A 559 9.54 25.34 -11.62
N PRO A 560 8.77 26.14 -12.37
CA PRO A 560 7.73 27.01 -11.81
C PRO A 560 6.72 26.29 -10.90
N ALA A 561 6.44 25.01 -11.16
CA ALA A 561 5.50 24.21 -10.38
C ALA A 561 6.09 23.62 -9.08
N PHE A 562 7.40 23.72 -8.86
CA PHE A 562 8.02 23.16 -7.65
C PHE A 562 7.41 23.73 -6.36
N ASN A 563 7.12 25.02 -6.33
CA ASN A 563 6.57 25.69 -5.15
C ASN A 563 5.10 25.37 -4.88
N ASP A 564 4.41 24.68 -5.80
CA ASP A 564 3.03 24.24 -5.57
C ASP A 564 2.98 23.25 -4.38
N GLN A 565 4.02 22.45 -4.20
CA GLN A 565 4.13 21.41 -3.17
C GLN A 565 2.82 20.61 -3.04
N ASN A 566 2.24 20.26 -4.19
CA ASN A 566 0.93 19.64 -4.28
C ASN A 566 1.00 18.37 -5.12
N TYR A 567 0.92 17.22 -4.46
CA TYR A 567 0.92 15.90 -5.07
C TYR A 567 2.18 15.69 -5.93
N TRP A 568 2.12 15.39 -7.24
CA TRP A 568 3.29 15.20 -8.10
C TRP A 568 3.94 16.53 -8.57
N ARG A 569 3.59 17.65 -7.96
CA ARG A 569 4.09 18.99 -8.27
C ARG A 569 5.03 19.49 -7.16
N GLY A 570 6.22 18.92 -7.09
CA GLY A 570 7.30 19.35 -6.21
C GLY A 570 7.50 18.53 -4.94
N ARG A 571 6.59 17.61 -4.56
CA ARG A 571 6.74 16.77 -3.37
C ARG A 571 7.69 15.60 -3.63
N ILE A 572 8.21 15.00 -2.56
CA ILE A 572 9.08 13.82 -2.60
C ILE A 572 8.21 12.57 -2.52
N TRP A 573 8.51 11.59 -3.39
CA TRP A 573 7.78 10.33 -3.50
C TRP A 573 8.73 9.14 -3.35
N GLY A 574 8.38 8.20 -2.50
CA GLY A 574 9.14 6.97 -2.28
C GLY A 574 9.43 6.20 -3.58
N PRO A 575 8.41 5.89 -4.41
CA PRO A 575 8.60 5.16 -5.67
C PRO A 575 9.62 5.78 -6.63
N MET A 576 9.51 7.09 -6.88
CA MET A 576 10.45 7.76 -7.81
C MET A 576 11.88 7.70 -7.31
N ASN A 577 12.08 7.94 -6.00
CA ASN A 577 13.40 7.89 -5.39
C ASN A 577 13.97 6.46 -5.37
N TYR A 578 13.13 5.47 -5.13
CA TYR A 578 13.51 4.05 -5.18
C TYR A 578 14.01 3.64 -6.58
N ILE A 579 13.27 4.01 -7.64
CA ILE A 579 13.66 3.69 -9.02
C ILE A 579 14.97 4.40 -9.40
N VAL A 580 15.16 5.67 -9.00
CA VAL A 580 16.44 6.38 -9.21
C VAL A 580 17.58 5.68 -8.47
N TYR A 581 17.35 5.25 -7.22
CA TYR A 581 18.36 4.51 -6.46
C TYR A 581 18.75 3.19 -7.13
N LEU A 582 17.79 2.43 -7.63
CA LEU A 582 18.09 1.22 -8.42
C LEU A 582 18.93 1.53 -9.66
N GLY A 583 18.65 2.66 -10.33
CA GLY A 583 19.46 3.14 -11.43
C GLY A 583 20.90 3.47 -11.02
N LEU A 584 21.10 4.11 -9.89
CA LEU A 584 22.45 4.43 -9.35
C LEU A 584 23.28 3.17 -9.04
N GLN A 585 22.64 2.05 -8.73
CA GLN A 585 23.35 0.78 -8.47
C GLN A 585 24.06 0.22 -9.71
N ASN A 586 23.64 0.60 -10.92
CA ASN A 586 24.22 0.13 -12.18
C ASN A 586 25.50 0.89 -12.57
N TYR A 587 25.90 1.92 -11.81
CA TYR A 587 27.04 2.77 -12.13
C TYR A 587 28.00 2.90 -10.94
N ASP A 588 29.30 3.06 -11.26
CA ASP A 588 30.36 3.10 -10.26
C ASP A 588 30.51 4.51 -9.65
N ASP A 589 29.51 4.92 -8.89
CA ASP A 589 29.56 6.12 -8.04
C ASP A 589 28.99 5.83 -6.63
N PRO A 590 29.73 5.04 -5.83
CA PRO A 590 29.26 4.62 -4.52
C PRO A 590 29.11 5.75 -3.51
N SER A 591 29.77 6.90 -3.73
CA SER A 591 29.64 8.05 -2.82
C SER A 591 28.29 8.72 -2.99
N VAL A 592 27.88 9.00 -4.21
CA VAL A 592 26.58 9.61 -4.50
C VAL A 592 25.45 8.67 -4.09
N ARG A 593 25.60 7.37 -4.34
CA ARG A 593 24.60 6.37 -3.96
C ARG A 593 24.37 6.32 -2.45
N ARG A 594 25.47 6.31 -1.65
CA ARG A 594 25.37 6.35 -0.18
C ARG A 594 24.77 7.66 0.33
N ASP A 595 25.18 8.81 -0.22
CA ASP A 595 24.63 10.10 0.17
C ASP A 595 23.13 10.19 -0.15
N PHE A 596 22.71 9.61 -1.28
CA PHE A 596 21.30 9.51 -1.67
C PHE A 596 20.51 8.65 -0.68
N ALA A 597 21.01 7.46 -0.35
CA ALA A 597 20.40 6.55 0.60
C ALA A 597 20.30 7.17 2.00
N GLN A 598 21.37 7.82 2.47
CA GLN A 598 21.38 8.52 3.76
C GLN A 598 20.33 9.65 3.82
N LYS A 599 20.21 10.48 2.79
CA LYS A 599 19.18 11.54 2.71
C LYS A 599 17.77 10.99 2.70
N SER A 600 17.55 9.87 2.01
CA SER A 600 16.28 9.14 2.00
C SER A 600 15.92 8.67 3.41
N TYR A 601 16.87 8.04 4.07
CA TYR A 601 16.71 7.54 5.43
C TYR A 601 16.45 8.64 6.46
N GLU A 602 17.14 9.76 6.35
CA GLU A 602 16.95 10.91 7.27
C GLU A 602 15.53 11.46 7.18
N LEU A 603 14.98 11.60 5.96
CA LEU A 603 13.59 12.03 5.78
C LEU A 603 12.61 11.02 6.36
N PHE A 604 12.77 9.75 6.02
CA PHE A 604 11.96 8.66 6.55
C PHE A 604 11.99 8.64 8.08
N LEU A 605 13.19 8.68 8.67
CA LEU A 605 13.39 8.55 10.10
C LEU A 605 12.84 9.74 10.89
N GLN A 606 12.89 10.95 10.33
CA GLN A 606 12.30 12.15 10.92
C GLN A 606 10.79 11.96 11.10
N GLU A 607 10.08 11.55 10.05
CA GLU A 607 8.64 11.40 10.06
C GLU A 607 8.20 10.17 10.87
N TRP A 608 8.90 9.05 10.75
CA TRP A 608 8.66 7.86 11.56
C TRP A 608 8.78 8.14 13.06
N ARG A 609 9.85 8.80 13.50
CA ARG A 609 10.04 9.14 14.93
C ARG A 609 9.03 10.15 15.45
N ARG A 610 8.59 11.07 14.60
CA ARG A 610 7.65 12.12 14.98
C ARG A 610 6.22 11.61 15.07
N HIS A 611 5.80 10.80 14.11
CA HIS A 611 4.40 10.42 13.93
C HIS A 611 4.13 8.94 14.22
N GLY A 612 5.12 8.06 14.10
CA GLY A 612 4.96 6.60 14.18
C GLY A 612 4.24 6.03 12.97
N HIS A 613 4.27 6.77 11.84
CA HIS A 613 3.75 6.32 10.56
C HIS A 613 4.50 6.97 9.38
N VAL A 614 4.32 6.41 8.20
CA VAL A 614 4.81 6.94 6.92
C VAL A 614 3.71 7.72 6.22
N HIS A 615 4.06 8.45 5.16
CA HIS A 615 3.12 9.22 4.35
C HIS A 615 3.25 8.85 2.88
N GLU A 616 2.19 9.05 2.13
CA GLU A 616 2.16 8.85 0.68
C GLU A 616 3.25 9.67 -0.04
N ASN A 617 3.44 10.91 0.38
CA ASN A 617 4.42 11.83 -0.16
C ASN A 617 4.84 12.88 0.90
N TYR A 618 5.95 13.59 0.66
CA TYR A 618 6.55 14.51 1.63
C TYR A 618 6.86 15.86 0.97
N ASN A 619 6.69 16.95 1.70
CA ASN A 619 7.06 18.30 1.26
C ASN A 619 8.58 18.40 1.06
N ALA A 620 9.03 18.77 -0.14
CA ALA A 620 10.45 18.82 -0.47
C ALA A 620 11.21 19.99 0.18
N ILE A 621 10.50 20.93 0.81
CA ILE A 621 11.08 22.09 1.50
C ILE A 621 11.19 21.80 3.01
N THR A 622 10.14 21.27 3.61
CA THR A 622 10.03 21.07 5.07
C THR A 622 10.27 19.63 5.52
N GLY A 623 10.15 18.66 4.63
CA GLY A 623 10.19 17.22 4.94
C GLY A 623 8.88 16.69 5.54
N SER A 624 7.84 17.51 5.71
CA SER A 624 6.59 17.09 6.34
C SER A 624 5.69 16.32 5.36
N GLY A 625 5.06 15.24 5.84
CA GLY A 625 3.97 14.57 5.16
C GLY A 625 2.58 15.10 5.55
N ASP A 626 2.46 15.75 6.71
CA ASP A 626 1.18 16.20 7.29
C ASP A 626 0.71 17.61 6.86
N ASP A 627 1.42 18.28 5.98
CA ASP A 627 1.17 19.67 5.61
C ASP A 627 0.04 19.86 4.57
N VAL A 628 -0.40 18.79 3.94
CA VAL A 628 -1.48 18.78 2.94
C VAL A 628 -2.40 17.56 3.11
N ASN A 629 -3.65 17.69 2.67
CA ASN A 629 -4.60 16.59 2.68
C ASN A 629 -4.40 15.59 1.52
N SER A 630 -3.58 15.93 0.54
CA SER A 630 -3.21 15.08 -0.61
C SER A 630 -1.93 14.26 -0.34
N SER A 631 -1.62 14.03 0.92
CA SER A 631 -0.60 13.07 1.36
C SER A 631 -1.26 12.16 2.38
N ASP A 632 -1.63 10.95 1.95
CA ASP A 632 -2.27 10.00 2.85
C ASP A 632 -1.30 9.56 3.95
N ARG A 633 -1.84 9.47 5.15
CA ARG A 633 -1.12 8.93 6.30
C ARG A 633 -1.17 7.42 6.25
N PHE A 634 -0.05 6.80 6.43
CA PHE A 634 0.04 5.34 6.46
C PHE A 634 -0.09 4.66 5.10
N TYR A 635 0.26 5.37 4.03
CA TYR A 635 0.36 4.79 2.69
C TYR A 635 1.68 4.01 2.58
N HIS A 636 1.62 2.70 2.36
CA HIS A 636 2.76 1.78 2.56
C HIS A 636 4.03 2.17 1.79
N TRP A 637 3.94 2.71 0.58
CA TRP A 637 5.14 3.05 -0.21
C TRP A 637 5.98 4.20 0.37
N GLY A 638 5.46 4.95 1.35
CA GLY A 638 6.27 5.90 2.10
C GLY A 638 7.47 5.26 2.81
N ALA A 639 7.37 3.96 3.13
CA ALA A 639 8.45 3.18 3.73
C ALA A 639 9.59 2.85 2.74
N LEU A 640 9.39 3.01 1.42
CA LEU A 640 10.46 2.86 0.41
C LEU A 640 11.64 3.78 0.66
N LEU A 641 11.42 4.96 1.25
CA LEU A 641 12.51 5.85 1.62
C LEU A 641 13.47 5.22 2.65
N GLY A 642 12.95 4.44 3.58
CA GLY A 642 13.75 3.62 4.50
C GLY A 642 14.34 2.39 3.80
N TYR A 643 13.56 1.75 2.91
CA TYR A 643 14.00 0.57 2.18
C TYR A 643 15.23 0.83 1.28
N ILE A 644 15.37 2.04 0.73
CA ILE A 644 16.57 2.47 0.00
C ILE A 644 17.83 2.31 0.85
N GLU A 645 17.80 2.76 2.10
CA GLU A 645 18.94 2.61 3.04
C GLU A 645 19.16 1.15 3.42
N TYR A 646 18.09 0.36 3.61
CA TYR A 646 18.21 -1.08 3.87
C TYR A 646 18.97 -1.79 2.73
N LEU A 647 18.70 -1.45 1.48
CA LEU A 647 19.41 -2.00 0.33
C LEU A 647 20.89 -1.59 0.32
N GLU A 648 21.21 -0.33 0.64
CA GLU A 648 22.60 0.16 0.69
C GLU A 648 23.40 -0.56 1.78
N GLN A 649 22.81 -0.71 2.97
CA GLN A 649 23.44 -1.44 4.08
C GLN A 649 23.66 -2.93 3.74
N SER A 650 22.70 -3.56 3.06
CA SER A 650 22.79 -4.96 2.65
C SER A 650 23.91 -5.20 1.60
N GLN A 651 24.20 -4.23 0.76
CA GLN A 651 25.32 -4.30 -0.18
C GLN A 651 26.69 -4.13 0.51
N ALA A 652 26.76 -3.29 1.52
CA ALA A 652 27.99 -3.10 2.28
C ALA A 652 28.44 -4.31 3.11
N GLN A 653 27.52 -5.26 3.33
CA GLN A 653 27.77 -6.52 4.07
C GLN A 653 28.18 -7.69 3.17
N LYS A 654 28.00 -7.57 1.85
CA LYS A 654 28.43 -8.54 0.82
C LYS A 654 29.85 -8.22 0.34
#